data_33925f1e9873040ecadc4c5d5b53b934
#
_entry.id   33925f1e9873040ecadc4c5d5b53b934
#
_cell.length_a   1.000
_cell.length_b   1.000
_cell.length_c   1.000
_cell.angle_alpha   90.00
_cell.angle_beta   90.00
_cell.angle_gamma   90.00
#
_symmetry.space_group_name_H-M   'P 1'
#
loop_
_entity.id
_entity.type
_entity.pdbx_description
1 polymer ?
#
loop_
_entity_poly.entity_id
_entity_poly.type
_entity_poly.pdbx_seq_one_letter_code
_entity_poly.pdbx_strand_id
1 'polypeptide(L)'
;MFIPARLLGRMASVSWMKNVLGVALVIGAQAIGLATAAADGSGQAEFSLEELRGQFAQPPAKTKIMQIIHNWPNSHEQQDATRKKLLQDRGFGGIVSNVSFDQYMESEEHWAAFQRAIEVAKKEGANLWLYDEKGYPSGNAGGLVLRKNPDWEAEGLLTMSRYCSQTQTLELTLPPGKLLYARAIAFKDGEPDLLGAVELSDCIQGEQFKGEIPAGHTLIIITRDRLYEGTHADGNLHQKIPYINLLSKEATYEFARLTYENYAERMGNDLGKWFEATFTDEPSLMSVFLKPMPYGCLPWEESFAEGFEERNGYDLLPLLPLLVLDCGAHGEAARVKYDFWKTVGDKVAENYFGQIQDFCARYNIPSGGHLISEESLATHIPFYGNFFGCLRRMDAPSMDCLTSQPGEVPWYVSRLVSSAAQLNANRLVMSETSDHSQVWRPEGDERPRVIVSVDEIRGTLGRQIVGGVNRFTSYYSWSQRSDEEITELNQWCGRSILLTEGGRQVTDIAVFYPVESCWARYLPSRLWANDAPEVLGISGSYHAVGESLWRGARDFTYIDSQAVTDSVVGNMGLEHPCGLSWRLIVLPSTDTLPLEVWNQLEWFVERGGLLIAAGSLPQNSSFEYPSQRVQDISSRLFGEAPLPFKARFNRAGGAAVYLPQGMESMVSAVADALLERDFTPSQKDSPLRVTHRSFPDRELYYVFNDSKQPCEEEVSFAAIGNARMWDPQSGEITELDYAPSYTVRLEGWSAVAFTFERQIQRKQKTDMKELPQYEVAPLALGKPGAGAGEFVRFTLTEAENGVSAQATLTKSDVDTYLFLNYVKEMDLSGAELMSFEVKIPDSQRTPTQLLVVLRDADAGEYLAHTGYTLGGRDQNQFRKIYVPISSFLLAGWSKDPNARLDLDQIRELRIGWGGYYGQEGETVEFSVQNISILK
;
A
#
# COMPACT_ATOMS: atom_id res chain seq x y z
N MET A 1 -55.76 25.79 37.64
CA MET A 1 -55.90 26.77 38.69
C MET A 1 -54.57 27.42 38.98
N PHE A 2 -54.42 28.65 38.52
CA PHE A 2 -53.47 29.68 38.94
C PHE A 2 -51.99 29.40 39.29
N ILE A 3 -51.16 29.99 38.45
CA ILE A 3 -49.84 30.64 38.60
C ILE A 3 -49.76 31.51 39.91
N PRO A 4 -48.55 31.87 40.48
CA PRO A 4 -47.44 32.54 39.87
C PRO A 4 -46.04 32.21 40.41
N ALA A 5 -45.05 32.29 39.60
CA ALA A 5 -43.89 33.18 39.33
C ALA A 5 -43.23 33.93 40.53
N ARG A 6 -41.91 33.95 40.47
CA ARG A 6 -40.84 34.94 40.83
C ARG A 6 -39.85 34.49 41.92
N LEU A 7 -38.60 34.43 41.59
CA LEU A 7 -37.50 35.36 41.67
C LEU A 7 -36.17 34.72 42.09
N LEU A 8 -35.13 35.27 41.52
CA LEU A 8 -33.70 35.23 41.81
C LEU A 8 -32.96 34.11 41.07
N GLY A 9 -32.20 34.37 40.11
CA GLY A 9 -31.57 35.58 39.58
C GLY A 9 -30.09 35.71 39.87
N ARG A 10 -29.26 35.60 38.83
CA ARG A 10 -27.92 36.09 38.69
C ARG A 10 -26.79 35.40 39.46
N MET A 11 -25.82 34.99 38.67
CA MET A 11 -24.37 34.84 38.82
C MET A 11 -23.85 33.44 38.46
N ALA A 12 -23.91 33.09 37.19
CA ALA A 12 -23.14 31.98 36.62
C ALA A 12 -22.76 32.16 35.14
N SER A 13 -22.92 33.39 34.55
CA SER A 13 -22.82 33.58 33.10
C SER A 13 -21.57 34.36 32.63
N VAL A 14 -20.66 34.75 33.50
CA VAL A 14 -19.44 35.52 33.10
C VAL A 14 -18.18 34.67 33.08
N SER A 15 -18.14 33.59 33.83
CA SER A 15 -16.96 32.69 33.85
C SER A 15 -16.87 31.75 32.62
N TRP A 16 -18.03 31.35 32.10
CA TRP A 16 -18.10 30.43 30.94
C TRP A 16 -17.75 31.15 29.61
N MET A 17 -18.20 32.40 29.45
CA MET A 17 -17.85 33.19 28.27
C MET A 17 -16.36 33.58 28.20
N LYS A 18 -15.68 33.75 29.35
CA LYS A 18 -14.23 34.04 29.34
C LYS A 18 -13.39 32.78 29.00
N ASN A 19 -13.81 31.61 29.37
CA ASN A 19 -13.11 30.37 28.99
C ASN A 19 -13.36 30.00 27.54
N VAL A 20 -14.52 30.23 26.97
CA VAL A 20 -14.79 29.97 25.55
C VAL A 20 -14.06 30.96 24.64
N LEU A 21 -13.94 32.22 25.04
CA LEU A 21 -13.14 33.22 24.31
C LEU A 21 -11.63 32.99 24.48
N GLY A 22 -11.18 32.45 25.60
CA GLY A 22 -9.78 32.10 25.85
C GLY A 22 -9.36 30.90 25.00
N VAL A 23 -10.18 29.87 24.88
CA VAL A 23 -9.92 28.70 24.06
C VAL A 23 -9.98 29.03 22.56
N ALA A 24 -10.92 29.84 22.14
CA ALA A 24 -11.04 30.31 20.74
C ALA A 24 -9.87 31.21 20.33
N LEU A 25 -9.29 32.02 21.25
CA LEU A 25 -8.09 32.82 20.98
C LEU A 25 -6.80 32.01 21.00
N VAL A 26 -6.73 30.96 21.79
CA VAL A 26 -5.56 30.04 21.80
C VAL A 26 -5.57 29.12 20.57
N ILE A 27 -6.73 28.62 20.15
CA ILE A 27 -6.86 27.82 18.91
C ILE A 27 -6.64 28.72 17.69
N GLY A 28 -7.13 29.97 17.68
CA GLY A 28 -6.85 30.93 16.62
C GLY A 28 -5.39 31.38 16.56
N ALA A 29 -4.70 31.46 17.68
CA ALA A 29 -3.28 31.81 17.74
C ALA A 29 -2.37 30.61 17.37
N GLN A 30 -2.78 29.39 17.68
CA GLN A 30 -2.08 28.19 17.21
C GLN A 30 -2.31 27.93 15.73
N ALA A 31 -3.51 28.17 15.20
CA ALA A 31 -3.80 28.05 13.76
C ALA A 31 -3.09 29.15 12.95
N ILE A 32 -2.93 30.37 13.48
CA ILE A 32 -2.16 31.44 12.85
C ILE A 32 -0.65 31.21 13.03
N GLY A 33 -0.22 30.59 14.12
CA GLY A 33 1.16 30.19 14.34
C GLY A 33 1.58 29.01 13.45
N LEU A 34 0.70 28.07 13.19
CA LEU A 34 0.91 26.95 12.25
C LEU A 34 0.87 27.41 10.78
N ALA A 35 0.00 28.39 10.43
CA ALA A 35 -0.02 28.95 9.07
C ALA A 35 1.21 29.83 8.76
N THR A 36 1.83 30.45 9.78
CA THR A 36 3.09 31.19 9.61
C THR A 36 4.33 30.32 9.76
N ALA A 37 4.26 29.18 10.48
CA ALA A 37 5.33 28.19 10.53
C ALA A 37 5.38 27.30 9.27
N ALA A 38 4.24 27.06 8.59
CA ALA A 38 4.20 26.39 7.30
C ALA A 38 4.75 27.24 6.13
N ALA A 39 4.91 28.57 6.34
CA ALA A 39 5.56 29.46 5.37
C ALA A 39 7.08 29.58 5.58
N ASP A 40 7.62 29.11 6.72
CA ASP A 40 9.04 29.17 7.07
C ASP A 40 9.68 27.78 7.32
N GLY A 41 9.07 26.72 6.79
CA GLY A 41 9.58 25.36 6.83
C GLY A 41 10.93 25.23 6.13
N SER A 42 11.97 25.26 6.93
CA SER A 42 13.37 24.88 6.70
C SER A 42 13.90 25.11 5.28
N GLY A 43 14.55 26.26 5.10
CA GLY A 43 15.19 26.66 3.86
C GLY A 43 16.38 25.81 3.43
N GLN A 44 16.13 24.71 2.75
CA GLN A 44 16.97 24.39 1.63
C GLN A 44 16.35 25.12 0.43
N ALA A 45 17.01 26.18 0.00
CA ALA A 45 16.60 26.95 -1.17
C ALA A 45 16.47 25.99 -2.35
N GLU A 46 15.29 25.97 -2.99
CA GLU A 46 15.12 25.33 -4.28
C GLU A 46 16.13 25.94 -5.23
N PHE A 47 16.84 25.11 -6.01
CA PHE A 47 17.76 25.58 -7.02
C PHE A 47 16.98 26.43 -8.03
N SER A 48 17.41 27.66 -8.22
CA SER A 48 16.98 28.46 -9.38
C SER A 48 17.36 27.76 -10.68
N LEU A 49 16.72 28.12 -11.78
CA LEU A 49 17.03 27.54 -13.09
C LEU A 49 18.50 27.71 -13.46
N GLU A 50 19.14 28.83 -13.07
CA GLU A 50 20.56 29.08 -13.31
C GLU A 50 21.48 28.18 -12.48
N GLU A 51 21.18 27.99 -11.21
CA GLU A 51 21.89 27.04 -10.32
C GLU A 51 21.74 25.61 -10.81
N LEU A 52 20.52 25.21 -11.23
CA LEU A 52 20.26 23.92 -11.84
C LEU A 52 21.16 23.71 -13.07
N ARG A 53 21.25 24.68 -13.97
CA ARG A 53 22.15 24.62 -15.15
C ARG A 53 23.61 24.44 -14.74
N GLY A 54 24.05 25.14 -13.72
CA GLY A 54 25.43 25.07 -13.23
C GLY A 54 25.81 23.72 -12.65
N GLN A 55 24.85 22.99 -12.07
CA GLN A 55 25.06 21.70 -11.39
C GLN A 55 24.71 20.48 -12.23
N PHE A 56 23.99 20.64 -13.36
CA PHE A 56 23.45 19.52 -14.12
C PHE A 56 24.52 18.60 -14.70
N ALA A 57 25.61 19.14 -15.23
CA ALA A 57 26.71 18.34 -15.76
C ALA A 57 27.41 17.50 -14.68
N GLN A 58 27.51 18.06 -13.47
CA GLN A 58 28.12 17.42 -12.30
C GLN A 58 27.16 17.50 -11.10
N PRO A 59 26.20 16.58 -11.00
CA PRO A 59 25.18 16.62 -9.96
C PRO A 59 25.78 16.42 -8.56
N PRO A 60 25.23 17.09 -7.52
CA PRO A 60 25.74 17.01 -6.16
C PRO A 60 25.63 15.60 -5.59
N ALA A 61 26.50 15.28 -4.64
CA ALA A 61 26.57 13.95 -4.03
C ALA A 61 25.21 13.45 -3.50
N LYS A 62 24.43 14.32 -2.85
CA LYS A 62 23.14 13.98 -2.23
C LYS A 62 22.08 13.46 -3.23
N THR A 63 22.24 13.72 -4.53
CA THR A 63 21.30 13.26 -5.55
C THR A 63 21.71 11.93 -6.21
N LYS A 64 22.90 11.42 -5.90
CA LYS A 64 23.40 10.14 -6.41
C LYS A 64 23.02 9.00 -5.45
N ILE A 65 23.15 7.77 -5.96
CA ILE A 65 22.87 6.56 -5.16
C ILE A 65 23.80 6.49 -3.95
N MET A 66 23.30 6.06 -2.81
CA MET A 66 24.06 5.72 -1.62
C MET A 66 24.29 4.22 -1.54
N GLN A 67 25.27 3.78 -0.77
CA GLN A 67 25.54 2.38 -0.48
C GLN A 67 25.35 2.11 1.01
N ILE A 68 24.67 1.02 1.36
CA ILE A 68 24.59 0.58 2.74
C ILE A 68 25.90 -0.09 3.15
N ILE A 69 26.43 0.32 4.29
CA ILE A 69 27.63 -0.24 4.90
C ILE A 69 27.37 -0.53 6.37
N HIS A 70 27.27 -1.80 6.69
CA HIS A 70 27.38 -2.29 8.06
C HIS A 70 28.86 -2.68 8.35
N ASN A 71 29.21 -2.81 9.62
CA ASN A 71 30.49 -3.39 10.03
C ASN A 71 31.74 -2.69 9.47
N TRP A 72 31.88 -1.39 9.78
CA TRP A 72 33.10 -0.68 9.41
C TRP A 72 34.34 -1.38 9.96
N PRO A 73 35.40 -1.61 9.15
CA PRO A 73 36.63 -2.19 9.64
C PRO A 73 37.34 -1.26 10.64
N ASN A 74 38.01 -1.80 11.62
CA ASN A 74 38.77 -1.04 12.60
C ASN A 74 40.04 -0.39 11.98
N SER A 75 40.59 -0.98 10.94
CA SER A 75 41.77 -0.48 10.20
C SER A 75 41.47 0.78 9.40
N HIS A 76 42.25 1.85 9.61
CA HIS A 76 42.16 3.07 8.82
C HIS A 76 42.35 2.83 7.31
N GLU A 77 43.36 2.02 6.97
CA GLU A 77 43.66 1.71 5.57
C GLU A 77 42.51 1.01 4.87
N GLN A 78 41.83 0.08 5.54
CA GLN A 78 40.67 -0.61 4.99
C GLN A 78 39.47 0.33 4.86
N GLN A 79 39.25 1.24 5.83
CA GLN A 79 38.18 2.26 5.71
C GLN A 79 38.46 3.21 4.53
N ASP A 80 39.70 3.67 4.37
CA ASP A 80 40.09 4.55 3.27
C ASP A 80 39.93 3.84 1.91
N ALA A 81 40.32 2.59 1.81
CA ALA A 81 40.12 1.79 0.61
C ALA A 81 38.63 1.62 0.26
N THR A 82 37.78 1.34 1.26
CA THR A 82 36.31 1.21 1.08
C THR A 82 35.70 2.52 0.58
N ARG A 83 35.98 3.66 1.24
CA ARG A 83 35.47 4.96 0.83
C ARG A 83 35.97 5.36 -0.57
N LYS A 84 37.27 5.20 -0.83
CA LYS A 84 37.82 5.48 -2.16
C LYS A 84 37.11 4.69 -3.25
N LYS A 85 36.94 3.38 -3.01
CA LYS A 85 36.25 2.50 -3.98
C LYS A 85 34.83 2.95 -4.29
N LEU A 86 34.08 3.34 -3.23
CA LEU A 86 32.69 3.76 -3.40
C LEU A 86 32.57 5.18 -3.97
N LEU A 87 33.18 6.17 -3.30
CA LEU A 87 32.91 7.57 -3.62
C LEU A 87 33.69 8.08 -4.83
N GLN A 88 34.95 7.61 -5.01
CA GLN A 88 35.84 8.10 -6.07
C GLN A 88 35.82 7.20 -7.30
N ASP A 89 35.98 5.88 -7.15
CA ASP A 89 36.09 4.98 -8.28
C ASP A 89 34.71 4.66 -8.92
N ARG A 90 33.65 4.60 -8.10
CA ARG A 90 32.27 4.24 -8.53
C ARG A 90 31.28 5.40 -8.52
N GLY A 91 31.68 6.55 -8.00
CA GLY A 91 30.87 7.75 -8.03
C GLY A 91 29.60 7.74 -7.20
N PHE A 92 29.47 6.87 -6.17
CA PHE A 92 28.36 6.92 -5.23
C PHE A 92 28.30 8.26 -4.52
N GLY A 93 27.08 8.71 -4.20
CA GLY A 93 26.88 10.00 -3.54
C GLY A 93 27.03 9.96 -2.03
N GLY A 94 26.88 8.78 -1.44
CA GLY A 94 26.87 8.70 0.01
C GLY A 94 26.80 7.29 0.56
N ILE A 95 26.50 7.23 1.86
CA ILE A 95 26.53 6.01 2.66
C ILE A 95 25.37 6.03 3.65
N VAL A 96 24.69 4.89 3.75
CA VAL A 96 23.80 4.58 4.87
C VAL A 96 24.55 3.66 5.81
N SER A 97 24.61 3.95 7.11
CA SER A 97 25.47 3.20 8.01
C SER A 97 25.03 3.24 9.46
N ASN A 98 25.53 2.26 10.21
CA ASN A 98 25.39 2.12 11.65
C ASN A 98 26.71 1.65 12.28
N VAL A 99 26.72 1.59 13.61
CA VAL A 99 27.82 0.92 14.35
C VAL A 99 27.81 -0.59 14.04
N SER A 100 28.99 -1.22 14.07
CA SER A 100 29.13 -2.66 13.72
C SER A 100 28.22 -3.58 14.53
N PHE A 101 27.77 -4.67 13.88
CA PHE A 101 26.84 -5.65 14.45
C PHE A 101 27.43 -6.44 15.63
N ASP A 102 28.73 -6.71 15.59
CA ASP A 102 29.39 -7.41 16.69
C ASP A 102 29.43 -6.51 17.93
N GLN A 103 29.00 -7.03 19.09
CA GLN A 103 28.82 -6.25 20.31
C GLN A 103 28.07 -4.92 20.04
N TYR A 104 26.95 -5.01 19.30
CA TYR A 104 26.17 -3.88 18.83
C TYR A 104 25.85 -2.90 19.97
N MET A 105 26.12 -1.61 19.77
CA MET A 105 26.01 -0.52 20.73
C MET A 105 26.93 -0.62 21.97
N GLU A 106 27.63 -1.72 22.21
CA GLU A 106 28.39 -1.99 23.42
C GLU A 106 29.93 -1.87 23.25
N SER A 107 30.45 -1.98 22.01
CA SER A 107 31.90 -1.95 21.73
C SER A 107 32.44 -0.53 21.49
N GLU A 108 33.29 -0.03 22.37
CA GLU A 108 33.95 1.26 22.17
C GLU A 108 34.88 1.28 20.93
N GLU A 109 35.47 0.16 20.59
CA GLU A 109 36.30 0.04 19.39
C GLU A 109 35.48 0.23 18.13
N HIS A 110 34.32 -0.41 18.03
CA HIS A 110 33.39 -0.25 16.91
C HIS A 110 32.78 1.15 16.83
N TRP A 111 32.49 1.78 17.97
CA TRP A 111 32.08 3.17 18.01
C TRP A 111 33.17 4.10 17.46
N ALA A 112 34.40 3.92 17.87
CA ALA A 112 35.52 4.71 17.35
C ALA A 112 35.75 4.51 15.85
N ALA A 113 35.59 3.28 15.36
CA ALA A 113 35.67 2.96 13.94
C ALA A 113 34.54 3.62 13.12
N PHE A 114 33.30 3.55 13.60
CA PHE A 114 32.13 4.19 13.01
C PHE A 114 32.27 5.72 12.95
N GLN A 115 32.55 6.37 14.12
CA GLN A 115 32.69 7.83 14.19
C GLN A 115 33.74 8.34 13.21
N ARG A 116 34.92 7.70 13.16
CA ARG A 116 35.98 8.06 12.22
C ARG A 116 35.56 7.91 10.78
N ALA A 117 34.88 6.80 10.43
CA ALA A 117 34.41 6.57 9.06
C ALA A 117 33.41 7.64 8.61
N ILE A 118 32.46 8.01 9.49
CA ILE A 118 31.45 9.04 9.24
C ILE A 118 32.11 10.43 9.12
N GLU A 119 33.01 10.78 10.04
CA GLU A 119 33.71 12.06 10.00
C GLU A 119 34.51 12.26 8.71
N VAL A 120 35.21 11.22 8.23
CA VAL A 120 36.00 11.33 7.01
C VAL A 120 35.09 11.38 5.80
N ALA A 121 34.07 10.51 5.72
CA ALA A 121 33.09 10.52 4.61
C ALA A 121 32.39 11.90 4.50
N LYS A 122 32.02 12.52 5.63
CA LYS A 122 31.41 13.86 5.67
C LYS A 122 32.36 14.93 5.14
N LYS A 123 33.66 14.87 5.53
CA LYS A 123 34.70 15.80 5.02
C LYS A 123 34.94 15.65 3.51
N GLU A 124 34.76 14.45 2.99
CA GLU A 124 34.83 14.15 1.55
C GLU A 124 33.56 14.56 0.79
N GLY A 125 32.53 15.10 1.48
CA GLY A 125 31.30 15.60 0.89
C GLY A 125 30.22 14.53 0.63
N ALA A 126 30.35 13.35 1.22
CA ALA A 126 29.36 12.30 1.09
C ALA A 126 28.05 12.67 1.78
N ASN A 127 26.90 12.27 1.18
CA ASN A 127 25.60 12.25 1.84
C ASN A 127 25.53 11.07 2.79
N LEU A 128 24.98 11.26 3.99
CA LEU A 128 24.98 10.24 5.03
C LEU A 128 23.59 10.07 5.61
N TRP A 129 23.15 8.82 5.79
CA TRP A 129 21.96 8.45 6.52
C TRP A 129 22.32 7.49 7.66
N LEU A 130 21.60 7.60 8.78
CA LEU A 130 21.84 6.80 9.98
C LEU A 130 20.91 5.60 10.01
N TYR A 131 21.45 4.39 9.82
CA TYR A 131 20.71 3.13 10.02
C TYR A 131 20.58 2.84 11.52
N ASP A 132 19.35 2.57 11.98
CA ASP A 132 19.02 2.58 13.41
C ASP A 132 19.06 1.23 14.13
N GLU A 133 19.35 0.12 13.41
CA GLU A 133 19.26 -1.23 13.96
C GLU A 133 20.53 -2.06 13.71
N LYS A 134 20.67 -3.18 14.38
CA LYS A 134 21.68 -4.21 14.12
C LYS A 134 21.38 -4.97 12.83
N GLY A 135 20.14 -5.15 12.50
CA GLY A 135 19.58 -5.78 11.32
C GLY A 135 18.06 -5.59 11.39
N TYR A 136 17.32 -6.02 10.39
CA TYR A 136 15.86 -5.84 10.36
C TYR A 136 15.12 -6.95 11.15
N PRO A 137 13.90 -6.66 11.66
CA PRO A 137 13.22 -5.37 11.67
C PRO A 137 13.75 -4.46 12.78
N SER A 138 13.72 -3.14 12.50
CA SER A 138 14.07 -2.11 13.47
C SER A 138 13.11 -2.08 14.67
N GLY A 139 13.64 -1.74 15.85
CA GLY A 139 12.88 -1.62 17.09
C GLY A 139 13.46 -2.39 18.26
N ASN A 140 14.40 -3.28 18.01
CA ASN A 140 14.90 -4.23 19.00
C ASN A 140 16.31 -3.90 19.53
N ALA A 141 17.03 -3.01 18.83
CA ALA A 141 18.44 -2.67 19.11
C ALA A 141 19.30 -3.93 19.27
N GLY A 142 19.19 -4.90 18.32
CA GLY A 142 19.90 -6.17 18.37
C GLY A 142 19.54 -7.04 19.57
N GLY A 143 18.33 -6.90 20.14
CA GLY A 143 17.83 -7.63 21.29
C GLY A 143 18.09 -6.93 22.64
N LEU A 144 18.71 -5.75 22.65
CA LEU A 144 19.00 -5.03 23.89
C LEU A 144 17.74 -4.54 24.61
N VAL A 145 16.67 -4.20 23.88
CA VAL A 145 15.38 -3.76 24.45
C VAL A 145 14.78 -4.87 25.30
N LEU A 146 14.62 -6.07 24.74
CA LEU A 146 14.01 -7.21 25.44
C LEU A 146 14.94 -7.83 26.48
N ARG A 147 16.28 -7.67 26.35
CA ARG A 147 17.22 -8.01 27.42
C ARG A 147 16.97 -7.19 28.68
N LYS A 148 16.51 -5.92 28.52
CA LYS A 148 16.16 -5.05 29.65
C LYS A 148 14.81 -5.43 30.26
N ASN A 149 13.81 -5.65 29.45
CA ASN A 149 12.49 -6.07 29.88
C ASN A 149 11.83 -7.06 28.89
N PRO A 150 11.82 -8.38 29.20
CA PRO A 150 11.22 -9.39 28.35
C PRO A 150 9.70 -9.25 28.15
N ASP A 151 8.99 -8.55 29.05
CA ASP A 151 7.55 -8.36 28.96
C ASP A 151 7.13 -7.40 27.84
N TRP A 152 8.09 -6.76 27.17
CA TRP A 152 7.84 -5.93 25.99
C TRP A 152 7.88 -6.70 24.68
N GLU A 153 8.01 -8.02 24.72
CA GLU A 153 7.93 -8.88 23.54
C GLU A 153 6.54 -8.81 22.89
N ALA A 154 6.49 -8.89 21.56
CA ALA A 154 5.24 -8.85 20.82
C ALA A 154 4.29 -10.00 21.22
N GLU A 155 3.07 -9.64 21.53
CA GLU A 155 1.98 -10.56 21.89
C GLU A 155 0.84 -10.48 20.87
N GLY A 156 0.06 -11.55 20.76
CA GLY A 156 -1.09 -11.60 19.90
C GLY A 156 -2.23 -12.44 20.47
N LEU A 157 -3.39 -12.26 19.85
CA LEU A 157 -4.51 -13.18 20.00
C LEU A 157 -4.42 -14.24 18.90
N LEU A 158 -4.30 -15.48 19.30
CA LEU A 158 -4.24 -16.63 18.41
C LEU A 158 -5.65 -17.21 18.31
N THR A 159 -6.19 -17.32 17.10
CA THR A 159 -7.60 -17.56 16.88
C THR A 159 -7.84 -18.84 16.09
N MET A 160 -8.84 -19.61 16.48
CA MET A 160 -9.33 -20.78 15.76
C MET A 160 -10.84 -20.70 15.62
N SER A 161 -11.36 -20.97 14.43
CA SER A 161 -12.79 -21.08 14.18
C SER A 161 -13.13 -22.35 13.43
N ARG A 162 -14.25 -23.02 13.78
CA ARG A 162 -14.74 -24.23 13.11
C ARG A 162 -16.26 -24.20 13.04
N TYR A 163 -16.80 -24.12 11.84
CA TYR A 163 -18.23 -24.21 11.60
C TYR A 163 -18.66 -25.67 11.53
N CYS A 164 -19.79 -26.01 12.21
CA CYS A 164 -20.40 -27.34 12.22
C CYS A 164 -21.80 -27.27 11.59
N SER A 165 -21.97 -27.80 10.40
CA SER A 165 -23.28 -27.90 9.74
C SER A 165 -24.20 -28.92 10.37
N GLN A 166 -23.64 -29.90 11.11
CA GLN A 166 -24.33 -30.92 11.88
C GLN A 166 -23.76 -30.96 13.29
N THR A 167 -24.56 -31.44 14.26
CA THR A 167 -24.05 -31.67 15.61
C THR A 167 -22.95 -32.74 15.57
N GLN A 168 -21.77 -32.39 16.05
CA GLN A 168 -20.61 -33.30 16.05
C GLN A 168 -19.67 -33.03 17.22
N THR A 169 -18.97 -34.07 17.65
CA THR A 169 -17.87 -33.91 18.61
C THR A 169 -16.60 -33.58 17.89
N LEU A 170 -15.96 -32.47 18.27
CA LEU A 170 -14.63 -32.06 17.77
C LEU A 170 -13.57 -32.42 18.81
N GLU A 171 -12.43 -32.91 18.32
CA GLU A 171 -11.19 -33.10 19.10
C GLU A 171 -10.11 -32.27 18.39
N LEU A 172 -9.60 -31.21 19.06
CA LEU A 172 -8.70 -30.22 18.47
C LEU A 172 -7.56 -29.89 19.45
N THR A 173 -6.39 -29.64 18.92
CA THR A 173 -5.30 -29.00 19.67
C THR A 173 -5.51 -27.48 19.63
N LEU A 174 -5.45 -26.85 20.79
CA LEU A 174 -5.63 -25.41 20.94
C LEU A 174 -4.42 -24.63 20.36
N PRO A 175 -4.62 -23.39 19.95
CA PRO A 175 -3.51 -22.44 19.85
C PRO A 175 -2.80 -22.34 21.21
N PRO A 176 -1.48 -22.13 21.24
CA PRO A 176 -0.75 -22.00 22.50
C PRO A 176 -1.20 -20.77 23.29
N GLY A 177 -0.82 -20.69 24.57
CA GLY A 177 -1.02 -19.53 25.42
C GLY A 177 -2.21 -19.59 26.36
N LYS A 178 -2.55 -18.45 26.94
CA LYS A 178 -3.64 -18.32 27.93
C LYS A 178 -4.99 -18.24 27.22
N LEU A 179 -5.91 -19.15 27.57
CA LEU A 179 -7.29 -19.14 27.06
C LEU A 179 -8.00 -17.83 27.48
N LEU A 180 -8.59 -17.14 26.50
CA LEU A 180 -9.46 -15.97 26.70
C LEU A 180 -10.91 -16.25 26.33
N TYR A 181 -11.17 -17.15 25.36
CA TYR A 181 -12.49 -17.37 24.80
C TYR A 181 -12.62 -18.82 24.27
N ALA A 182 -13.72 -19.52 24.61
CA ALA A 182 -14.06 -20.82 24.02
C ALA A 182 -15.58 -21.01 24.03
N ARG A 183 -16.27 -20.65 22.94
CA ARG A 183 -17.72 -20.77 22.80
C ARG A 183 -18.12 -21.19 21.39
N ALA A 184 -19.32 -21.77 21.26
CA ALA A 184 -19.97 -21.99 19.97
C ALA A 184 -21.08 -20.96 19.77
N ILE A 185 -21.06 -20.29 18.60
CA ILE A 185 -21.96 -19.20 18.27
C ILE A 185 -22.81 -19.60 17.06
N ALA A 186 -24.12 -19.41 17.16
CA ALA A 186 -25.04 -19.50 16.04
C ALA A 186 -25.26 -18.14 15.39
N PHE A 187 -25.74 -18.14 14.14
CA PHE A 187 -26.25 -16.95 13.49
C PHE A 187 -27.77 -16.91 13.61
N LYS A 188 -28.30 -15.76 14.00
CA LYS A 188 -29.73 -15.50 14.10
C LYS A 188 -30.06 -14.25 13.28
N ASP A 189 -31.00 -14.38 12.36
CA ASP A 189 -31.37 -13.30 11.44
C ASP A 189 -30.17 -12.68 10.68
N GLY A 190 -29.15 -13.52 10.43
CA GLY A 190 -27.93 -13.10 9.73
C GLY A 190 -26.83 -12.50 10.60
N GLU A 191 -27.07 -12.28 11.89
CA GLU A 191 -26.12 -11.72 12.86
C GLU A 191 -25.65 -12.79 13.86
N PRO A 192 -24.42 -12.70 14.41
CA PRO A 192 -23.93 -13.61 15.44
C PRO A 192 -24.73 -13.45 16.74
N ASP A 193 -25.28 -14.56 17.27
CA ASP A 193 -25.98 -14.56 18.55
C ASP A 193 -25.00 -14.75 19.73
N LEU A 194 -24.36 -13.65 20.15
CA LEU A 194 -23.39 -13.66 21.25
C LEU A 194 -24.05 -14.00 22.61
N LEU A 195 -25.33 -13.62 22.80
CA LEU A 195 -26.06 -13.87 24.03
C LEU A 195 -26.48 -15.36 24.15
N GLY A 196 -26.75 -16.00 23.01
CA GLY A 196 -27.07 -17.43 22.94
C GLY A 196 -25.85 -18.34 22.81
N ALA A 197 -24.62 -17.79 22.87
CA ALA A 197 -23.39 -18.56 22.71
C ALA A 197 -23.23 -19.64 23.75
N VAL A 198 -22.90 -20.88 23.32
CA VAL A 198 -22.68 -22.03 24.17
C VAL A 198 -21.27 -21.98 24.77
N GLU A 199 -21.16 -21.92 26.10
CA GLU A 199 -19.88 -21.96 26.82
C GLU A 199 -19.23 -23.35 26.73
N LEU A 200 -17.97 -23.42 26.39
CA LEU A 200 -17.23 -24.65 26.12
C LEU A 200 -15.85 -24.70 26.79
N SER A 201 -15.53 -23.78 27.69
CA SER A 201 -14.26 -23.79 28.43
C SER A 201 -14.04 -25.05 29.23
N ASP A 202 -15.12 -25.66 29.75
CA ASP A 202 -15.08 -26.94 30.50
C ASP A 202 -14.73 -28.15 29.63
N CYS A 203 -14.78 -27.99 28.30
CA CYS A 203 -14.39 -29.01 27.33
C CYS A 203 -12.88 -29.02 27.05
N ILE A 204 -12.12 -28.16 27.72
CA ILE A 204 -10.68 -27.98 27.52
C ILE A 204 -9.91 -28.66 28.65
N GLN A 205 -8.94 -29.51 28.29
CA GLN A 205 -8.00 -30.15 29.20
C GLN A 205 -6.57 -29.97 28.69
N GLY A 206 -5.79 -29.09 29.33
CA GLY A 206 -4.47 -28.70 28.87
C GLY A 206 -4.57 -28.00 27.50
N GLU A 207 -3.87 -28.51 26.51
CA GLU A 207 -3.87 -27.99 25.15
C GLU A 207 -4.90 -28.69 24.24
N GLN A 208 -5.80 -29.52 24.79
CA GLN A 208 -6.78 -30.28 24.01
C GLN A 208 -8.20 -29.82 24.30
N PHE A 209 -8.94 -29.57 23.21
CA PHE A 209 -10.39 -29.39 23.26
C PHE A 209 -11.08 -30.69 22.85
N LYS A 210 -12.09 -31.08 23.61
CA LYS A 210 -12.99 -32.19 23.23
C LYS A 210 -14.42 -31.86 23.69
N GLY A 211 -15.26 -31.48 22.70
CA GLY A 211 -16.64 -31.09 23.01
C GLY A 211 -17.58 -31.27 21.84
N GLU A 212 -18.87 -31.39 22.15
CA GLU A 212 -19.95 -31.46 21.18
C GLU A 212 -20.36 -30.05 20.74
N ILE A 213 -20.32 -29.77 19.45
CA ILE A 213 -20.74 -28.52 18.84
C ILE A 213 -22.11 -28.74 18.21
N PRO A 214 -23.13 -27.93 18.56
CA PRO A 214 -24.45 -28.04 17.96
C PRO A 214 -24.44 -27.70 16.46
N ALA A 215 -25.38 -28.27 15.71
CA ALA A 215 -25.57 -27.95 14.30
C ALA A 215 -25.79 -26.45 14.08
N GLY A 216 -25.21 -25.90 13.02
CA GLY A 216 -25.33 -24.47 12.65
C GLY A 216 -24.51 -23.51 13.52
N HIS A 217 -23.64 -24.02 14.40
CA HIS A 217 -22.76 -23.18 15.24
C HIS A 217 -21.33 -23.16 14.73
N THR A 218 -20.65 -22.04 14.98
CA THR A 218 -19.21 -21.91 14.80
C THR A 218 -18.53 -21.93 16.17
N LEU A 219 -17.67 -22.94 16.41
CA LEU A 219 -16.76 -22.92 17.55
C LEU A 219 -15.72 -21.85 17.35
N ILE A 220 -15.49 -21.00 18.35
CA ILE A 220 -14.43 -20.00 18.38
C ILE A 220 -13.60 -20.21 19.63
N ILE A 221 -12.29 -20.33 19.44
CA ILE A 221 -11.30 -20.40 20.50
C ILE A 221 -10.29 -19.29 20.28
N ILE A 222 -10.01 -18.50 21.32
CA ILE A 222 -9.03 -17.42 21.30
C ILE A 222 -8.11 -17.59 22.52
N THR A 223 -6.83 -17.65 22.26
CA THR A 223 -5.77 -17.64 23.28
C THR A 223 -4.91 -16.38 23.12
N ARG A 224 -4.18 -16.00 24.17
CA ARG A 224 -3.18 -14.94 24.15
C ARG A 224 -1.82 -15.56 24.42
N ASP A 225 -0.86 -15.28 23.54
CA ASP A 225 0.53 -15.72 23.69
C ASP A 225 1.49 -14.75 22.99
N ARG A 226 2.77 -15.02 23.12
CA ARG A 226 3.81 -14.36 22.36
C ARG A 226 3.59 -14.62 20.86
N LEU A 227 3.80 -13.59 20.06
CA LEU A 227 3.51 -13.65 18.64
C LEU A 227 4.72 -14.11 17.82
N TYR A 228 5.93 -13.88 18.33
CA TYR A 228 7.16 -14.14 17.61
C TYR A 228 7.98 -15.28 18.25
N GLU A 229 8.48 -16.17 17.38
CA GLU A 229 9.55 -17.09 17.75
C GLU A 229 10.96 -16.55 17.39
N GLY A 230 11.03 -15.42 16.69
CA GLY A 230 12.22 -14.74 16.22
C GLY A 230 11.89 -13.77 15.08
N THR A 231 12.83 -12.89 14.75
CA THR A 231 12.66 -11.93 13.63
C THR A 231 12.93 -12.61 12.29
N HIS A 232 12.44 -12.05 11.19
CA HIS A 232 12.72 -12.56 9.84
C HIS A 232 14.20 -12.38 9.41
N ALA A 233 14.96 -11.55 10.12
CA ALA A 233 16.41 -11.44 9.96
C ALA A 233 17.22 -12.58 10.56
N ASP A 234 16.62 -13.53 11.28
CA ASP A 234 17.33 -14.64 11.96
C ASP A 234 18.30 -15.38 11.04
N GLY A 235 17.90 -15.58 9.77
CA GLY A 235 18.73 -16.22 8.76
C GLY A 235 20.00 -15.43 8.43
N ASN A 236 19.91 -14.12 8.36
CA ASN A 236 21.03 -13.22 8.04
C ASN A 236 21.92 -12.98 9.24
N LEU A 237 21.34 -12.88 10.43
CA LEU A 237 22.07 -12.64 11.68
C LEU A 237 22.60 -13.93 12.32
N HIS A 238 22.18 -15.11 11.84
CA HIS A 238 22.46 -16.42 12.44
C HIS A 238 22.13 -16.50 13.93
N GLN A 239 21.08 -15.76 14.34
CA GLN A 239 20.68 -15.62 15.71
C GLN A 239 19.16 -15.43 15.80
N LYS A 240 18.49 -16.22 16.65
CA LYS A 240 17.09 -16.00 17.04
C LYS A 240 16.99 -14.79 17.95
N ILE A 241 16.27 -13.77 17.52
CA ILE A 241 16.02 -12.54 18.27
C ILE A 241 14.51 -12.36 18.40
N PRO A 242 13.91 -12.48 19.59
CA PRO A 242 12.50 -12.12 19.78
C PRO A 242 12.30 -10.63 19.51
N TYR A 243 11.09 -10.23 19.12
CA TYR A 243 10.81 -8.88 18.66
C TYR A 243 9.88 -8.12 19.61
N ILE A 244 10.06 -6.80 19.67
CA ILE A 244 9.27 -5.91 20.53
C ILE A 244 7.83 -5.78 20.06
N ASN A 245 6.94 -5.43 20.99
CA ASN A 245 5.57 -5.06 20.69
C ASN A 245 5.49 -3.58 20.26
N LEU A 246 5.20 -3.31 18.98
CA LEU A 246 5.08 -1.94 18.46
C LEU A 246 3.87 -1.18 19.05
N LEU A 247 2.94 -1.87 19.71
CA LEU A 247 1.85 -1.22 20.44
C LEU A 247 2.34 -0.65 21.78
N SER A 248 3.47 -1.15 22.31
CA SER A 248 4.05 -0.69 23.57
C SER A 248 4.87 0.59 23.40
N LYS A 249 4.40 1.64 24.05
CA LYS A 249 5.10 2.93 24.10
C LYS A 249 6.45 2.83 24.81
N GLU A 250 6.53 2.01 25.85
CA GLU A 250 7.70 1.82 26.68
C GLU A 250 8.81 1.08 25.94
N ALA A 251 8.45 0.06 25.13
CA ALA A 251 9.41 -0.68 24.32
C ALA A 251 10.06 0.24 23.27
N THR A 252 9.26 1.03 22.57
CA THR A 252 9.75 2.00 21.58
C THR A 252 10.60 3.10 22.23
N TYR A 253 10.19 3.61 23.39
CA TYR A 253 10.98 4.59 24.13
C TYR A 253 12.38 4.06 24.45
N GLU A 254 12.46 2.82 24.91
CA GLU A 254 13.75 2.19 25.21
C GLU A 254 14.60 1.94 23.97
N PHE A 255 13.97 1.51 22.86
CA PHE A 255 14.65 1.42 21.58
C PHE A 255 15.27 2.75 21.15
N ALA A 256 14.47 3.81 21.17
CA ALA A 256 14.94 5.14 20.79
C ALA A 256 16.07 5.66 21.72
N ARG A 257 15.99 5.33 23.01
CA ARG A 257 17.05 5.66 23.99
C ARG A 257 18.35 4.88 23.72
N LEU A 258 18.24 3.60 23.42
CA LEU A 258 19.41 2.76 23.14
C LEU A 258 20.10 3.10 21.81
N THR A 259 19.34 3.61 20.86
CA THR A 259 19.82 3.95 19.51
C THR A 259 19.99 5.46 19.34
N TYR A 260 18.96 6.21 19.05
CA TYR A 260 19.04 7.63 18.67
C TYR A 260 19.69 8.50 19.73
N GLU A 261 19.34 8.33 21.02
CA GLU A 261 19.97 9.09 22.11
C GLU A 261 21.46 8.74 22.24
N ASN A 262 21.81 7.45 22.16
CA ASN A 262 23.21 7.01 22.24
C ASN A 262 24.03 7.54 21.05
N TYR A 263 23.50 7.50 19.82
CA TYR A 263 24.15 8.14 18.68
C TYR A 263 24.31 9.64 18.89
N ALA A 264 23.30 10.34 19.41
CA ALA A 264 23.36 11.77 19.66
C ALA A 264 24.39 12.14 20.70
N GLU A 265 24.43 11.42 21.82
CA GLU A 265 25.45 11.65 22.89
C GLU A 265 26.87 11.51 22.36
N ARG A 266 27.11 10.48 21.50
CA ARG A 266 28.43 10.21 20.94
C ARG A 266 28.84 11.12 19.79
N MET A 267 27.83 11.63 19.02
CA MET A 267 28.06 12.48 17.86
C MET A 267 27.84 13.99 18.13
N GLY A 268 27.58 14.38 19.37
CA GLY A 268 27.55 15.78 19.82
C GLY A 268 26.17 16.42 19.88
N ASN A 269 25.10 15.64 20.09
CA ASN A 269 23.71 16.07 20.31
C ASN A 269 23.05 16.84 19.15
N ASP A 270 23.61 16.77 17.95
CA ASP A 270 23.09 17.39 16.74
C ASP A 270 23.37 16.46 15.56
N LEU A 271 22.53 15.44 15.43
CA LEU A 271 22.69 14.41 14.41
C LEU A 271 22.53 14.96 12.99
N GLY A 272 21.71 16.01 12.81
CA GLY A 272 21.52 16.67 11.51
C GLY A 272 22.79 17.34 10.95
N LYS A 273 23.83 17.57 11.77
CA LYS A 273 25.15 17.99 11.26
C LYS A 273 25.86 16.88 10.50
N TRP A 274 25.56 15.62 10.83
CA TRP A 274 26.22 14.46 10.28
C TRP A 274 25.39 13.81 9.19
N PHE A 275 24.10 13.59 9.45
CA PHE A 275 23.20 12.79 8.65
C PHE A 275 22.07 13.65 8.05
N GLU A 276 21.65 13.32 6.84
CA GLU A 276 20.48 13.95 6.19
C GLU A 276 19.17 13.46 6.81
N ALA A 277 19.10 12.16 7.14
CA ALA A 277 17.96 11.54 7.81
C ALA A 277 18.38 10.22 8.51
N THR A 278 17.45 9.62 9.26
CA THR A 278 17.58 8.27 9.77
C THR A 278 17.06 7.25 8.78
N PHE A 279 17.34 5.98 9.02
CA PHE A 279 16.86 4.85 8.25
C PHE A 279 16.40 3.76 9.21
N THR A 280 15.08 3.61 9.34
CA THR A 280 14.45 2.49 10.03
C THR A 280 14.08 1.42 8.99
N ASP A 281 14.23 0.14 9.35
CA ASP A 281 14.18 -0.99 8.44
C ASP A 281 13.09 -1.98 8.87
N GLU A 282 12.01 -2.06 8.12
CA GLU A 282 10.90 -3.02 8.21
C GLU A 282 10.23 -3.23 9.59
N PRO A 283 10.12 -2.24 10.51
CA PRO A 283 9.38 -2.46 11.74
C PRO A 283 7.93 -2.85 11.43
N SER A 284 7.42 -3.90 12.07
CA SER A 284 6.07 -4.42 11.80
C SER A 284 5.46 -5.15 12.99
N LEU A 285 4.12 -5.24 13.03
CA LEU A 285 3.40 -5.98 14.07
C LEU A 285 3.50 -7.50 13.91
N MET A 286 3.64 -7.98 12.68
CA MET A 286 3.29 -9.36 12.33
C MET A 286 4.28 -10.03 11.38
N SER A 287 5.58 -9.88 11.58
CA SER A 287 6.59 -10.53 10.72
C SER A 287 6.53 -12.06 10.73
N VAL A 288 5.86 -12.66 11.72
CA VAL A 288 5.61 -14.11 11.78
C VAL A 288 4.82 -14.61 10.55
N PHE A 289 4.06 -13.76 9.88
CA PHE A 289 3.32 -14.10 8.66
C PHE A 289 4.18 -14.40 7.44
N LEU A 290 5.47 -14.38 7.54
CA LEU A 290 6.35 -14.94 6.51
C LEU A 290 6.22 -16.47 6.37
N LYS A 291 5.55 -17.13 7.33
CA LYS A 291 5.23 -18.56 7.32
C LYS A 291 3.73 -18.76 7.55
N PRO A 292 3.10 -19.78 6.91
CA PRO A 292 1.75 -20.16 7.26
C PRO A 292 1.66 -20.60 8.72
N MET A 293 0.67 -20.05 9.44
CA MET A 293 0.39 -20.41 10.82
C MET A 293 -0.77 -21.41 10.88
N PRO A 294 -0.84 -22.30 11.85
CA PRO A 294 -1.98 -23.23 12.02
C PRO A 294 -3.25 -22.53 12.53
N TYR A 295 -3.18 -21.27 12.89
CA TYR A 295 -4.26 -20.44 13.44
C TYR A 295 -4.14 -18.99 12.94
N GLY A 296 -5.23 -18.25 12.97
CA GLY A 296 -5.23 -16.81 12.71
C GLY A 296 -4.62 -16.01 13.85
N CYS A 297 -4.05 -14.83 13.55
CA CYS A 297 -3.41 -13.96 14.53
C CYS A 297 -3.95 -12.53 14.45
N LEU A 298 -4.05 -11.88 15.63
CA LEU A 298 -4.34 -10.47 15.79
C LEU A 298 -3.29 -9.85 16.73
N PRO A 299 -2.81 -8.64 16.48
CA PRO A 299 -1.88 -7.97 17.39
C PRO A 299 -2.57 -7.64 18.72
N TRP A 300 -1.82 -7.71 19.83
CA TRP A 300 -2.33 -7.47 21.16
C TRP A 300 -1.26 -6.95 22.10
N GLU A 301 -1.68 -6.26 23.16
CA GLU A 301 -0.89 -5.96 24.35
C GLU A 301 -1.75 -6.02 25.60
N GLU A 302 -1.17 -6.06 26.79
CA GLU A 302 -1.91 -6.23 28.06
C GLU A 302 -2.94 -5.14 28.30
N SER A 303 -2.60 -3.87 28.02
CA SER A 303 -3.48 -2.71 28.21
C SER A 303 -4.40 -2.41 27.02
N PHE A 304 -4.40 -3.26 25.98
CA PHE A 304 -5.12 -2.95 24.74
C PHE A 304 -6.63 -2.80 24.96
N ALA A 305 -7.24 -3.71 25.74
CA ALA A 305 -8.69 -3.67 25.98
C ALA A 305 -9.12 -2.40 26.72
N GLU A 306 -8.34 -1.98 27.73
CA GLU A 306 -8.61 -0.74 28.49
C GLU A 306 -8.48 0.50 27.57
N GLY A 307 -7.41 0.60 26.81
CA GLY A 307 -7.21 1.70 25.85
C GLY A 307 -8.23 1.72 24.72
N PHE A 308 -8.73 0.54 24.33
CA PHE A 308 -9.81 0.42 23.36
C PHE A 308 -11.13 0.96 23.93
N GLU A 309 -11.49 0.57 25.17
CA GLU A 309 -12.70 1.05 25.84
C GLU A 309 -12.67 2.56 26.06
N GLU A 310 -11.55 3.11 26.52
CA GLU A 310 -11.36 4.54 26.69
C GLU A 310 -11.61 5.31 25.37
N ARG A 311 -11.19 4.74 24.27
CA ARG A 311 -11.28 5.37 22.94
C ARG A 311 -12.65 5.22 22.29
N ASN A 312 -13.23 4.01 22.35
CA ASN A 312 -14.42 3.64 21.58
C ASN A 312 -15.70 3.63 22.43
N GLY A 313 -15.56 3.69 23.78
CA GLY A 313 -16.67 3.81 24.72
C GLY A 313 -17.41 2.52 24.99
N TYR A 314 -16.82 1.34 24.69
CA TYR A 314 -17.38 0.02 24.99
C TYR A 314 -16.29 -1.03 25.20
N ASP A 315 -16.63 -2.08 25.99
CA ASP A 315 -15.74 -3.20 26.30
C ASP A 315 -15.56 -4.12 25.08
N LEU A 316 -14.32 -4.36 24.68
CA LEU A 316 -13.96 -5.24 23.56
C LEU A 316 -14.02 -6.73 23.92
N LEU A 317 -13.73 -7.11 25.18
CA LEU A 317 -13.52 -8.52 25.53
C LEU A 317 -14.72 -9.42 25.24
N PRO A 318 -15.98 -9.04 25.52
CA PRO A 318 -17.15 -9.82 25.13
C PRO A 318 -17.35 -9.93 23.61
N LEU A 319 -16.78 -9.00 22.87
CA LEU A 319 -16.96 -8.84 21.41
C LEU A 319 -15.82 -9.44 20.58
N LEU A 320 -14.77 -10.00 21.22
CA LEU A 320 -13.66 -10.67 20.53
C LEU A 320 -14.08 -11.64 19.42
N PRO A 321 -15.16 -12.45 19.56
CA PRO A 321 -15.61 -13.33 18.49
C PRO A 321 -15.97 -12.62 17.20
N LEU A 322 -16.43 -11.37 17.27
CA LEU A 322 -16.79 -10.59 16.09
C LEU A 322 -15.58 -10.26 15.20
N LEU A 323 -14.36 -10.26 15.78
CA LEU A 323 -13.12 -10.08 15.03
C LEU A 323 -12.79 -11.32 14.17
N VAL A 324 -13.33 -12.50 14.50
CA VAL A 324 -13.01 -13.79 13.86
C VAL A 324 -14.10 -14.25 12.90
N LEU A 325 -15.36 -13.85 13.16
CA LEU A 325 -16.50 -14.25 12.36
C LEU A 325 -16.57 -13.48 11.04
N ASP A 326 -16.80 -14.21 9.94
CA ASP A 326 -17.11 -13.59 8.65
C ASP A 326 -18.55 -13.08 8.66
N CYS A 327 -18.70 -11.79 8.80
CA CYS A 327 -19.98 -11.08 8.74
C CYS A 327 -20.03 -10.07 7.59
N GLY A 328 -19.00 -10.03 6.72
CA GLY A 328 -18.84 -8.94 5.74
C GLY A 328 -18.77 -7.57 6.43
N ALA A 329 -19.08 -6.51 5.70
CA ALA A 329 -19.14 -5.15 6.25
C ALA A 329 -20.56 -4.80 6.74
N HIS A 330 -21.10 -5.58 7.66
CA HIS A 330 -22.47 -5.42 8.18
C HIS A 330 -22.54 -5.49 9.71
N GLY A 331 -23.51 -4.78 10.28
CA GLY A 331 -23.88 -4.87 11.68
C GLY A 331 -22.79 -4.47 12.66
N GLU A 332 -22.92 -5.01 13.88
CA GLU A 332 -21.99 -4.75 14.98
C GLU A 332 -20.58 -5.30 14.69
N ALA A 333 -20.49 -6.43 13.98
CA ALA A 333 -19.20 -7.06 13.68
C ALA A 333 -18.31 -6.15 12.82
N ALA A 334 -18.88 -5.49 11.81
CA ALA A 334 -18.14 -4.56 10.98
C ALA A 334 -17.63 -3.34 11.78
N ARG A 335 -18.48 -2.81 12.68
CA ARG A 335 -18.11 -1.73 13.58
C ARG A 335 -16.96 -2.12 14.50
N VAL A 336 -17.04 -3.30 15.15
CA VAL A 336 -16.00 -3.77 16.08
C VAL A 336 -14.67 -3.99 15.36
N LYS A 337 -14.69 -4.56 14.15
CA LYS A 337 -13.49 -4.71 13.30
C LYS A 337 -12.89 -3.36 12.92
N TYR A 338 -13.73 -2.43 12.47
CA TYR A 338 -13.28 -1.07 12.13
C TYR A 338 -12.61 -0.40 13.33
N ASP A 339 -13.27 -0.37 14.50
CA ASP A 339 -12.76 0.26 15.71
C ASP A 339 -11.47 -0.42 16.21
N PHE A 340 -11.39 -1.76 16.10
CA PHE A 340 -10.20 -2.52 16.45
C PHE A 340 -9.00 -2.12 15.58
N TRP A 341 -9.13 -2.22 14.27
CA TRP A 341 -8.02 -1.95 13.36
C TRP A 341 -7.63 -0.47 13.31
N LYS A 342 -8.61 0.42 13.44
CA LYS A 342 -8.32 1.84 13.62
C LYS A 342 -7.51 2.10 14.89
N THR A 343 -7.90 1.46 16.01
CA THR A 343 -7.16 1.59 17.29
C THR A 343 -5.73 1.04 17.15
N VAL A 344 -5.55 -0.11 16.51
CA VAL A 344 -4.22 -0.68 16.22
C VAL A 344 -3.40 0.31 15.37
N GLY A 345 -3.95 0.79 14.26
CA GLY A 345 -3.24 1.70 13.35
C GLY A 345 -2.81 2.99 14.01
N ASP A 346 -3.70 3.61 14.79
CA ASP A 346 -3.39 4.84 15.50
C ASP A 346 -2.32 4.61 16.59
N LYS A 347 -2.38 3.48 17.33
CA LYS A 347 -1.35 3.14 18.32
C LYS A 347 0.02 2.91 17.68
N VAL A 348 0.10 2.17 16.58
CA VAL A 348 1.38 1.95 15.87
C VAL A 348 1.94 3.26 15.34
N ALA A 349 1.11 4.06 14.68
CA ALA A 349 1.54 5.35 14.16
C ALA A 349 2.07 6.28 15.27
N GLU A 350 1.42 6.35 16.44
CA GLU A 350 1.83 7.24 17.52
C GLU A 350 2.90 6.62 18.43
N ASN A 351 2.75 5.36 18.85
CA ASN A 351 3.64 4.75 19.85
C ASN A 351 5.00 4.36 19.26
N TYR A 352 5.06 4.03 17.95
CA TYR A 352 6.32 3.71 17.30
C TYR A 352 6.81 4.89 16.44
N PHE A 353 6.20 5.15 15.30
CA PHE A 353 6.71 6.13 14.33
C PHE A 353 6.69 7.56 14.88
N GLY A 354 5.59 7.98 15.52
CA GLY A 354 5.46 9.31 16.12
C GLY A 354 6.48 9.53 17.22
N GLN A 355 6.71 8.53 18.06
CA GLN A 355 7.69 8.62 19.14
C GLN A 355 9.13 8.71 18.60
N ILE A 356 9.46 7.95 17.54
CA ILE A 356 10.76 8.06 16.86
C ILE A 356 10.91 9.44 16.22
N GLN A 357 9.87 9.95 15.56
CA GLN A 357 9.87 11.29 14.98
C GLN A 357 10.18 12.36 16.05
N ASP A 358 9.55 12.27 17.22
CA ASP A 358 9.78 13.18 18.34
C ASP A 358 11.22 13.09 18.87
N PHE A 359 11.80 11.88 18.94
CA PHE A 359 13.21 11.70 19.30
C PHE A 359 14.15 12.31 18.26
N CYS A 360 13.94 12.05 16.99
CA CYS A 360 14.74 12.58 15.90
C CYS A 360 14.70 14.12 15.88
N ALA A 361 13.51 14.71 16.07
CA ALA A 361 13.35 16.16 16.13
C ALA A 361 14.19 16.83 17.23
N ARG A 362 14.37 16.17 18.41
CA ARG A 362 15.23 16.68 19.50
C ARG A 362 16.70 16.81 19.09
N TYR A 363 17.14 15.99 18.14
CA TYR A 363 18.52 15.93 17.66
C TYR A 363 18.68 16.51 16.26
N ASN A 364 17.71 17.30 15.78
CA ASN A 364 17.69 18.01 14.50
C ASN A 364 17.90 17.11 13.28
N ILE A 365 17.42 15.86 13.33
CA ILE A 365 17.50 14.92 12.23
C ILE A 365 16.10 14.50 11.80
N PRO A 366 15.78 14.48 10.48
CA PRO A 366 14.53 13.89 9.98
C PRO A 366 14.47 12.38 10.27
N SER A 367 13.31 11.92 10.77
CA SER A 367 13.02 10.50 10.90
C SER A 367 12.70 9.90 9.52
N GLY A 368 13.25 8.73 9.19
CA GLY A 368 13.04 8.10 7.90
C GLY A 368 13.21 6.59 7.95
N GLY A 369 12.88 5.94 6.84
CA GLY A 369 12.99 4.51 6.64
C GLY A 369 11.78 3.92 5.92
N HIS A 370 11.80 2.62 5.72
CA HIS A 370 10.77 1.89 4.99
C HIS A 370 10.10 0.82 5.87
N LEU A 371 9.03 0.26 5.31
CA LEU A 371 8.15 -0.71 5.95
C LEU A 371 8.22 -2.04 5.19
N ILE A 372 7.63 -3.11 5.73
CA ILE A 372 7.56 -4.41 5.04
C ILE A 372 6.19 -4.61 4.39
N SER A 373 6.13 -5.41 3.33
CA SER A 373 4.89 -5.78 2.62
C SER A 373 4.10 -4.59 2.10
N GLU A 374 4.80 -3.62 1.59
CA GLU A 374 4.29 -2.33 1.11
C GLU A 374 3.42 -2.45 -0.14
N GLU A 375 3.56 -3.57 -0.88
CA GLU A 375 2.96 -3.79 -2.19
C GLU A 375 1.48 -4.13 -2.14
N SER A 376 0.93 -4.44 -0.98
CA SER A 376 -0.47 -4.86 -0.86
C SER A 376 -1.21 -4.13 0.24
N LEU A 377 -2.25 -3.40 -0.13
CA LEU A 377 -3.19 -2.80 0.84
C LEU A 377 -3.72 -3.84 1.84
N ALA A 378 -3.89 -5.09 1.43
CA ALA A 378 -4.37 -6.16 2.31
C ALA A 378 -3.37 -6.50 3.41
N THR A 379 -2.07 -6.44 3.13
CA THR A 379 -1.01 -6.68 4.13
C THR A 379 -0.78 -5.47 5.03
N HIS A 380 -1.13 -4.26 4.58
CA HIS A 380 -1.05 -3.06 5.41
C HIS A 380 -1.86 -3.18 6.71
N ILE A 381 -2.95 -3.96 6.71
CA ILE A 381 -3.81 -4.13 7.88
C ILE A 381 -3.10 -4.94 8.98
N PRO A 382 -2.71 -6.22 8.76
CA PRO A 382 -2.08 -7.01 9.82
C PRO A 382 -0.70 -6.50 10.25
N PHE A 383 0.04 -5.83 9.36
CA PHE A 383 1.38 -5.33 9.67
C PHE A 383 1.39 -3.97 10.37
N TYR A 384 0.37 -3.11 10.13
CA TYR A 384 0.39 -1.72 10.64
C TYR A 384 -0.97 -1.20 11.12
N GLY A 385 -2.08 -1.87 10.82
CA GLY A 385 -3.41 -1.30 10.97
C GLY A 385 -3.68 -0.17 9.99
N ASN A 386 -2.79 0.81 9.90
CA ASN A 386 -2.84 1.93 8.96
C ASN A 386 -1.44 2.29 8.43
N PHE A 387 -1.05 1.68 7.33
CA PHE A 387 0.25 1.90 6.70
C PHE A 387 0.48 3.37 6.30
N PHE A 388 -0.50 3.98 5.64
CA PHE A 388 -0.41 5.38 5.20
C PHE A 388 -0.29 6.34 6.38
N GLY A 389 -1.02 6.06 7.47
CA GLY A 389 -0.89 6.79 8.73
C GLY A 389 0.51 6.69 9.34
N CYS A 390 1.15 5.52 9.26
CA CYS A 390 2.54 5.33 9.70
C CYS A 390 3.52 6.17 8.85
N LEU A 391 3.37 6.15 7.51
CA LEU A 391 4.19 6.97 6.61
C LEU A 391 4.05 8.46 6.91
N ARG A 392 2.87 8.92 7.28
CA ARG A 392 2.63 10.32 7.66
C ARG A 392 3.28 10.72 8.98
N ARG A 393 3.78 9.76 9.76
CA ARG A 393 4.56 10.00 10.98
C ARG A 393 6.07 9.87 10.76
N MET A 394 6.52 9.97 9.51
CA MET A 394 7.95 10.04 9.14
C MET A 394 8.23 11.33 8.37
N ASP A 395 9.40 11.93 8.59
CA ASP A 395 9.84 13.14 7.89
C ASP A 395 10.47 12.80 6.53
N ALA A 396 11.04 11.61 6.40
CA ALA A 396 11.63 11.06 5.19
C ALA A 396 11.13 9.63 4.94
N PRO A 397 9.80 9.46 4.66
CA PRO A 397 9.25 8.15 4.43
C PRO A 397 9.92 7.50 3.21
N SER A 398 10.14 6.19 3.30
CA SER A 398 10.90 5.43 2.32
C SER A 398 10.13 4.19 1.87
N MET A 399 10.66 3.51 0.86
CA MET A 399 10.17 2.22 0.40
C MET A 399 11.31 1.24 0.22
N ASP A 400 10.99 -0.06 0.25
CA ASP A 400 11.88 -1.12 -0.20
C ASP A 400 11.51 -1.60 -1.61
N CYS A 401 12.50 -1.88 -2.43
CA CYS A 401 12.35 -2.40 -3.78
C CYS A 401 13.28 -3.59 -3.98
N LEU A 402 12.81 -4.78 -3.65
CA LEU A 402 13.56 -6.03 -3.66
C LEU A 402 13.77 -6.61 -5.06
N THR A 403 13.57 -5.83 -6.11
CA THR A 403 13.74 -6.26 -7.50
C THR A 403 14.52 -5.23 -8.29
N SER A 404 15.33 -5.71 -9.21
CA SER A 404 16.00 -4.89 -10.23
C SER A 404 15.44 -5.12 -11.63
N GLN A 405 14.37 -5.87 -11.77
CA GLN A 405 13.62 -6.01 -13.02
C GLN A 405 12.55 -4.92 -13.14
N PRO A 406 12.65 -4.00 -14.11
CA PRO A 406 11.71 -2.86 -14.18
C PRO A 406 10.24 -3.27 -14.24
N GLY A 407 9.93 -4.41 -14.88
CA GLY A 407 8.56 -4.92 -14.97
C GLY A 407 7.93 -5.31 -13.63
N GLU A 408 8.76 -5.64 -12.63
CA GLU A 408 8.33 -6.10 -11.30
C GLU A 408 8.37 -4.98 -10.24
N VAL A 409 8.88 -3.79 -10.58
CA VAL A 409 8.99 -2.66 -9.62
C VAL A 409 7.60 -2.24 -9.15
N PRO A 410 7.37 -2.19 -7.83
CA PRO A 410 6.09 -1.71 -7.28
C PRO A 410 6.05 -0.17 -7.32
N TRP A 411 6.02 0.41 -8.50
CA TRP A 411 6.05 1.86 -8.75
C TRP A 411 4.95 2.61 -7.99
N TYR A 412 3.81 1.96 -7.74
CA TYR A 412 2.71 2.52 -6.96
C TYR A 412 3.05 2.71 -5.48
N VAL A 413 3.97 1.92 -4.93
CA VAL A 413 4.51 2.14 -3.57
C VAL A 413 5.29 3.45 -3.54
N SER A 414 6.16 3.71 -4.54
CA SER A 414 6.87 4.99 -4.61
C SER A 414 5.91 6.19 -4.69
N ARG A 415 4.78 6.04 -5.40
CA ARG A 415 3.73 7.07 -5.44
C ARG A 415 3.01 7.21 -4.09
N LEU A 416 2.73 6.11 -3.40
CA LEU A 416 2.09 6.12 -2.08
C LEU A 416 2.96 6.85 -1.05
N VAL A 417 4.22 6.46 -0.96
CA VAL A 417 5.22 7.05 -0.04
C VAL A 417 5.45 8.53 -0.34
N SER A 418 5.61 8.90 -1.61
CA SER A 418 5.77 10.30 -2.00
C SER A 418 4.52 11.14 -1.74
N SER A 419 3.33 10.54 -1.84
CA SER A 419 2.08 11.23 -1.49
C SER A 419 2.01 11.54 0.00
N ALA A 420 2.36 10.58 0.86
CA ALA A 420 2.42 10.79 2.31
C ALA A 420 3.40 11.90 2.68
N ALA A 421 4.60 11.91 2.07
CA ALA A 421 5.58 12.97 2.26
C ALA A 421 5.02 14.35 1.87
N GLN A 422 4.44 14.46 0.68
CA GLN A 422 3.92 15.75 0.17
C GLN A 422 2.75 16.28 1.01
N LEU A 423 1.84 15.42 1.49
CA LEU A 423 0.73 15.83 2.36
C LEU A 423 1.23 16.43 3.68
N ASN A 424 2.39 16.01 4.15
CA ASN A 424 3.05 16.58 5.34
C ASN A 424 4.04 17.72 5.00
N ALA A 425 4.08 18.17 3.75
CA ALA A 425 5.07 19.13 3.24
C ALA A 425 6.53 18.66 3.40
N ASN A 426 6.77 17.37 3.54
CA ASN A 426 8.09 16.75 3.57
C ASN A 426 8.67 16.64 2.16
N ARG A 427 10.00 16.65 2.06
CA ARG A 427 10.71 16.72 0.77
C ARG A 427 11.52 15.46 0.44
N LEU A 428 11.90 14.70 1.46
CA LEU A 428 12.72 13.50 1.28
C LEU A 428 11.83 12.27 1.10
N VAL A 429 12.12 11.51 0.04
CA VAL A 429 11.51 10.21 -0.24
C VAL A 429 12.61 9.30 -0.72
N MET A 430 12.92 8.26 0.04
CA MET A 430 14.03 7.37 -0.25
C MET A 430 13.51 5.99 -0.68
N SER A 431 14.30 5.30 -1.47
CA SER A 431 14.11 3.87 -1.75
C SER A 431 15.40 3.12 -1.44
N GLU A 432 15.26 2.02 -0.71
CA GLU A 432 16.23 0.94 -0.75
C GLU A 432 15.98 0.10 -2.00
N THR A 433 17.01 -0.11 -2.83
CA THR A 433 16.86 -0.90 -4.06
C THR A 433 17.89 -2.01 -4.12
N SER A 434 17.45 -3.18 -4.55
CA SER A 434 18.32 -4.35 -4.62
C SER A 434 17.99 -5.28 -5.79
N ASP A 435 18.87 -6.21 -6.06
CA ASP A 435 18.60 -7.37 -6.92
C ASP A 435 18.27 -8.62 -6.09
N HIS A 436 17.79 -8.43 -4.87
CA HIS A 436 17.56 -9.46 -3.87
C HIS A 436 16.67 -10.60 -4.41
N SER A 437 15.56 -10.27 -5.06
CA SER A 437 14.67 -11.26 -5.68
C SER A 437 15.32 -12.10 -6.80
N GLN A 438 16.47 -11.67 -7.35
CA GLN A 438 17.24 -12.42 -8.33
C GLN A 438 18.23 -13.41 -7.68
N VAL A 439 18.68 -13.10 -6.48
CA VAL A 439 19.64 -13.89 -5.70
C VAL A 439 18.91 -14.85 -4.76
N TRP A 440 17.93 -14.33 -4.04
CA TRP A 440 17.14 -15.06 -3.06
C TRP A 440 15.69 -15.15 -3.51
N ARG A 441 15.17 -16.36 -3.53
CA ARG A 441 13.76 -16.62 -3.83
C ARG A 441 13.22 -17.68 -2.89
N PRO A 442 11.92 -17.63 -2.55
CA PRO A 442 11.26 -18.66 -1.77
C PRO A 442 11.45 -20.06 -2.38
N GLU A 443 11.46 -21.08 -1.52
CA GLU A 443 11.46 -22.48 -1.98
C GLU A 443 10.23 -22.73 -2.87
N GLY A 444 10.46 -23.35 -4.04
CA GLY A 444 9.41 -23.60 -5.04
C GLY A 444 9.18 -22.49 -6.07
N ASP A 445 9.88 -21.35 -5.98
CA ASP A 445 9.86 -20.34 -7.06
C ASP A 445 10.70 -20.84 -8.26
N GLU A 446 10.00 -21.21 -9.33
CA GLU A 446 10.61 -21.78 -10.55
C GLU A 446 10.80 -20.75 -11.68
N ARG A 447 10.45 -19.48 -11.45
CA ARG A 447 10.63 -18.43 -12.45
C ARG A 447 12.09 -18.31 -12.88
N PRO A 448 12.37 -18.01 -14.17
CA PRO A 448 13.75 -17.83 -14.63
C PRO A 448 14.50 -16.76 -13.84
N ARG A 449 15.76 -17.01 -13.54
CA ARG A 449 16.66 -15.98 -13.00
C ARG A 449 17.31 -15.25 -14.17
N VAL A 450 17.25 -13.93 -14.13
CA VAL A 450 17.80 -13.05 -15.16
C VAL A 450 18.98 -12.28 -14.59
N ILE A 451 20.09 -12.20 -15.32
CA ILE A 451 21.17 -11.26 -14.98
C ILE A 451 20.72 -9.87 -15.41
N VAL A 452 20.47 -9.02 -14.44
CA VAL A 452 19.97 -7.67 -14.66
C VAL A 452 21.07 -6.79 -15.24
N SER A 453 20.79 -6.09 -16.33
CA SER A 453 21.70 -5.11 -16.95
C SER A 453 21.67 -3.76 -16.22
N VAL A 454 22.67 -2.89 -16.49
CA VAL A 454 22.66 -1.50 -15.97
C VAL A 454 21.45 -0.72 -16.49
N ASP A 455 21.01 -1.00 -17.73
CA ASP A 455 19.82 -0.39 -18.30
C ASP A 455 18.54 -0.78 -17.56
N GLU A 456 18.43 -2.05 -17.13
CA GLU A 456 17.31 -2.50 -16.29
C GLU A 456 17.36 -1.88 -14.88
N ILE A 457 18.55 -1.72 -14.29
CA ILE A 457 18.68 -0.96 -13.04
C ILE A 457 18.23 0.49 -13.26
N ARG A 458 18.61 1.13 -14.38
CA ARG A 458 18.12 2.47 -14.75
C ARG A 458 16.61 2.50 -14.87
N GLY A 459 16.01 1.48 -15.50
CA GLY A 459 14.57 1.32 -15.60
C GLY A 459 13.89 1.23 -14.23
N THR A 460 14.47 0.46 -13.31
CA THR A 460 14.01 0.34 -11.93
C THR A 460 14.01 1.70 -11.21
N LEU A 461 15.13 2.43 -11.28
CA LEU A 461 15.24 3.76 -10.69
C LEU A 461 14.29 4.77 -11.36
N GLY A 462 14.17 4.72 -12.70
CA GLY A 462 13.33 5.62 -13.49
C GLY A 462 11.85 5.55 -13.11
N ARG A 463 11.31 4.34 -12.94
CA ARG A 463 9.93 4.13 -12.44
C ARG A 463 9.71 4.77 -11.08
N GLN A 464 10.66 4.62 -10.18
CA GLN A 464 10.55 5.17 -8.82
C GLN A 464 10.72 6.69 -8.81
N ILE A 465 11.60 7.26 -9.68
CA ILE A 465 11.74 8.72 -9.83
C ILE A 465 10.43 9.34 -10.33
N VAL A 466 9.79 8.76 -11.34
CA VAL A 466 8.45 9.19 -11.76
C VAL A 466 7.45 9.06 -10.60
N GLY A 467 7.56 8.02 -9.77
CA GLY A 467 6.77 7.84 -8.55
C GLY A 467 7.02 8.88 -7.46
N GLY A 468 8.12 9.65 -7.55
CA GLY A 468 8.46 10.74 -6.63
C GLY A 468 9.60 10.46 -5.66
N VAL A 469 10.29 9.31 -5.80
CA VAL A 469 11.52 9.00 -5.04
C VAL A 469 12.65 9.96 -5.45
N ASN A 470 13.37 10.48 -4.48
CA ASN A 470 14.46 11.44 -4.68
C ASN A 470 15.73 11.14 -3.86
N ARG A 471 15.78 9.97 -3.24
CA ARG A 471 16.98 9.39 -2.62
C ARG A 471 16.98 7.89 -2.88
N PHE A 472 18.16 7.35 -3.16
CA PHE A 472 18.33 5.92 -3.35
C PHE A 472 19.46 5.41 -2.48
N THR A 473 19.23 4.26 -1.85
CA THR A 473 20.27 3.43 -1.28
C THR A 473 20.25 2.06 -1.94
N SER A 474 21.34 1.31 -1.90
CA SER A 474 21.50 0.16 -2.77
C SER A 474 22.13 -1.04 -2.07
N TYR A 475 21.56 -2.21 -2.35
CA TYR A 475 22.11 -3.55 -2.10
C TYR A 475 22.36 -4.34 -3.39
N TYR A 476 22.52 -3.68 -4.54
CA TYR A 476 22.86 -4.38 -5.78
C TYR A 476 24.19 -5.11 -5.68
N SER A 477 24.27 -6.26 -6.30
CA SER A 477 25.53 -6.98 -6.52
C SER A 477 26.31 -6.31 -7.64
N TRP A 478 27.23 -5.42 -7.31
CA TRP A 478 28.04 -4.67 -8.27
C TRP A 478 29.21 -5.46 -8.85
N SER A 479 29.42 -6.72 -8.47
CA SER A 479 30.58 -7.52 -8.84
C SER A 479 30.67 -7.84 -10.35
N GLN A 480 29.55 -7.76 -11.05
CA GLN A 480 29.46 -8.03 -12.50
C GLN A 480 29.40 -6.73 -13.34
N ARG A 481 29.72 -5.60 -12.76
CA ARG A 481 29.68 -4.28 -13.40
C ARG A 481 31.05 -3.63 -13.33
N SER A 482 31.42 -2.91 -14.38
CA SER A 482 32.62 -2.08 -14.34
C SER A 482 32.40 -0.83 -13.48
N ASP A 483 33.46 -0.26 -12.97
CA ASP A 483 33.38 0.98 -12.20
C ASP A 483 32.88 2.16 -13.05
N GLU A 484 33.14 2.15 -14.37
CA GLU A 484 32.67 3.12 -15.35
C GLU A 484 31.14 3.04 -15.50
N GLU A 485 30.56 1.84 -15.70
CA GLU A 485 29.11 1.63 -15.78
C GLU A 485 28.40 2.11 -14.52
N ILE A 486 28.95 1.85 -13.34
CA ILE A 486 28.41 2.29 -12.07
C ILE A 486 28.48 3.82 -11.96
N THR A 487 29.58 4.42 -12.38
CA THR A 487 29.78 5.87 -12.37
C THR A 487 28.77 6.56 -13.29
N GLU A 488 28.57 6.04 -14.50
CA GLU A 488 27.59 6.56 -15.47
C GLU A 488 26.16 6.46 -14.92
N LEU A 489 25.79 5.34 -14.30
CA LEU A 489 24.50 5.18 -13.65
C LEU A 489 24.31 6.19 -12.52
N ASN A 490 25.31 6.41 -11.66
CA ASN A 490 25.28 7.39 -10.59
C ASN A 490 25.14 8.82 -11.11
N GLN A 491 25.78 9.15 -12.26
CA GLN A 491 25.63 10.46 -12.90
C GLN A 491 24.22 10.65 -13.48
N TRP A 492 23.69 9.63 -14.17
CA TRP A 492 22.32 9.65 -14.69
C TRP A 492 21.28 9.82 -13.56
N CYS A 493 21.40 9.02 -12.50
CA CYS A 493 20.54 9.09 -11.31
C CYS A 493 20.63 10.49 -10.69
N GLY A 494 21.85 10.98 -10.47
CA GLY A 494 22.08 12.28 -9.87
C GLY A 494 21.46 13.44 -10.66
N ARG A 495 21.56 13.42 -12.00
CA ARG A 495 20.93 14.41 -12.87
C ARG A 495 19.42 14.32 -12.87
N SER A 496 18.87 13.10 -12.89
CA SER A 496 17.42 12.85 -12.84
C SER A 496 16.81 13.36 -11.52
N ILE A 497 17.45 13.04 -10.39
CA ILE A 497 17.02 13.53 -9.08
C ILE A 497 17.17 15.05 -8.96
N LEU A 498 18.29 15.63 -9.45
CA LEU A 498 18.49 17.07 -9.41
C LEU A 498 17.39 17.83 -10.17
N LEU A 499 16.86 17.27 -11.24
CA LEU A 499 15.73 17.83 -12.00
C LEU A 499 14.42 17.72 -11.19
N THR A 500 14.17 16.60 -10.54
CA THR A 500 12.88 16.29 -9.93
C THR A 500 12.79 16.63 -8.43
N GLU A 501 13.93 16.93 -7.77
CA GLU A 501 13.96 17.31 -6.35
C GLU A 501 13.38 18.72 -6.14
N GLY A 502 12.53 18.87 -5.13
CA GLY A 502 11.88 20.15 -4.83
C GLY A 502 10.65 20.43 -5.68
N GLY A 503 10.20 21.67 -5.67
CA GLY A 503 8.95 22.08 -6.31
C GLY A 503 7.73 21.37 -5.72
N ARG A 504 6.58 21.62 -6.32
CA ARG A 504 5.31 20.99 -5.94
C ARG A 504 4.84 20.11 -7.10
N GLN A 505 4.37 18.90 -6.80
CA GLN A 505 3.71 18.06 -7.80
C GLN A 505 2.50 18.78 -8.38
N VAL A 506 2.31 18.70 -9.67
CA VAL A 506 1.14 19.22 -10.38
C VAL A 506 0.33 18.05 -10.89
N THR A 507 -0.81 17.81 -10.26
CA THR A 507 -1.77 16.78 -10.71
C THR A 507 -3.19 17.22 -10.40
N ASP A 508 -4.13 16.90 -11.29
CA ASP A 508 -5.56 17.16 -11.12
C ASP A 508 -6.29 15.97 -10.46
N ILE A 509 -5.61 14.84 -10.26
CA ILE A 509 -6.23 13.58 -9.84
C ILE A 509 -5.71 13.16 -8.47
N ALA A 510 -6.62 12.81 -7.57
CA ALA A 510 -6.31 12.07 -6.36
C ALA A 510 -7.00 10.69 -6.36
N VAL A 511 -6.30 9.70 -5.83
CA VAL A 511 -6.82 8.34 -5.61
C VAL A 511 -6.94 8.12 -4.12
N PHE A 512 -8.13 7.76 -3.67
CA PHE A 512 -8.41 7.53 -2.26
C PHE A 512 -7.80 6.21 -1.79
N TYR A 513 -7.21 6.21 -0.59
CA TYR A 513 -6.66 5.04 0.08
C TYR A 513 -7.75 4.39 0.94
N PRO A 514 -8.39 3.27 0.52
CA PRO A 514 -9.65 2.79 1.09
C PRO A 514 -9.46 1.88 2.32
N VAL A 515 -8.62 2.29 3.27
CA VAL A 515 -8.27 1.48 4.45
C VAL A 515 -9.47 1.21 5.36
N GLU A 516 -10.40 2.15 5.47
CA GLU A 516 -11.62 2.03 6.27
C GLU A 516 -12.51 0.89 5.78
N SER A 517 -12.59 0.70 4.45
CA SER A 517 -13.31 -0.42 3.86
C SER A 517 -12.65 -1.77 4.18
N CYS A 518 -11.32 -1.79 4.32
CA CYS A 518 -10.58 -2.98 4.73
C CYS A 518 -10.78 -3.28 6.23
N TRP A 519 -10.72 -2.28 7.09
CA TRP A 519 -10.91 -2.47 8.54
C TRP A 519 -12.23 -3.14 8.87
N ALA A 520 -13.33 -2.72 8.23
CA ALA A 520 -14.67 -3.22 8.51
C ALA A 520 -14.87 -4.72 8.25
N ARG A 521 -13.96 -5.37 7.49
CA ARG A 521 -14.14 -6.78 7.04
C ARG A 521 -12.92 -7.66 7.16
N TYR A 522 -11.79 -7.15 7.67
CA TYR A 522 -10.59 -7.96 7.83
C TYR A 522 -10.84 -9.15 8.75
N LEU A 523 -10.32 -10.30 8.36
CA LEU A 523 -10.34 -11.55 9.15
C LEU A 523 -8.90 -11.94 9.51
N PRO A 524 -8.66 -12.47 10.74
CA PRO A 524 -7.35 -12.98 11.12
C PRO A 524 -6.91 -14.06 10.16
N SER A 525 -5.75 -13.88 9.55
CA SER A 525 -5.23 -14.79 8.55
C SER A 525 -4.11 -15.65 9.11
N ARG A 526 -3.94 -16.85 8.53
CA ARG A 526 -2.83 -17.77 8.79
C ARG A 526 -1.61 -17.47 7.94
N LEU A 527 -1.80 -16.73 6.86
CA LEU A 527 -0.74 -16.24 5.99
C LEU A 527 -1.16 -14.92 5.34
N TRP A 528 -0.59 -13.81 5.80
CA TRP A 528 -0.88 -12.45 5.35
C TRP A 528 -2.38 -12.13 5.42
N ALA A 529 -3.04 -11.91 4.30
CA ALA A 529 -4.48 -11.63 4.24
C ALA A 529 -5.26 -12.66 3.41
N ASN A 530 -4.70 -13.84 3.17
CA ASN A 530 -5.31 -14.84 2.29
C ASN A 530 -6.70 -15.31 2.75
N ASP A 531 -6.95 -15.32 4.07
CA ASP A 531 -8.24 -15.69 4.63
C ASP A 531 -9.24 -14.51 4.68
N ALA A 532 -8.88 -13.35 4.11
CA ALA A 532 -9.72 -12.14 4.02
C ALA A 532 -9.97 -11.73 2.55
N PRO A 533 -10.70 -12.54 1.76
CA PRO A 533 -10.82 -12.36 0.31
C PRO A 533 -11.46 -11.04 -0.11
N GLU A 534 -12.38 -10.48 0.69
CA GLU A 534 -12.97 -9.17 0.40
C GLU A 534 -11.95 -8.03 0.51
N VAL A 535 -10.99 -8.14 1.44
CA VAL A 535 -9.88 -7.17 1.58
C VAL A 535 -8.92 -7.29 0.39
N LEU A 536 -8.65 -8.52 -0.07
CA LEU A 536 -7.87 -8.74 -1.30
C LEU A 536 -8.56 -8.13 -2.52
N GLY A 537 -9.89 -8.21 -2.61
CA GLY A 537 -10.67 -7.56 -3.67
C GLY A 537 -10.54 -6.04 -3.67
N ILE A 538 -10.59 -5.40 -2.50
CA ILE A 538 -10.36 -3.96 -2.35
C ILE A 538 -8.93 -3.60 -2.75
N SER A 539 -7.94 -4.38 -2.30
CA SER A 539 -6.53 -4.20 -2.66
C SER A 539 -6.34 -4.29 -4.18
N GLY A 540 -6.96 -5.27 -4.83
CA GLY A 540 -6.94 -5.43 -6.30
C GLY A 540 -7.53 -4.23 -7.04
N SER A 541 -8.68 -3.72 -6.59
CA SER A 541 -9.32 -2.52 -7.15
C SER A 541 -8.43 -1.27 -7.00
N TYR A 542 -7.83 -1.08 -5.83
CA TYR A 542 -6.89 0.01 -5.55
C TYR A 542 -5.69 0.00 -6.50
N HIS A 543 -5.09 -1.17 -6.72
CA HIS A 543 -3.96 -1.33 -7.65
C HIS A 543 -4.40 -1.10 -9.10
N ALA A 544 -5.54 -1.65 -9.52
CA ALA A 544 -6.03 -1.53 -10.89
C ALA A 544 -6.35 -0.07 -11.26
N VAL A 545 -6.85 0.74 -10.32
CA VAL A 545 -7.03 2.19 -10.51
C VAL A 545 -5.68 2.88 -10.74
N GLY A 546 -4.69 2.62 -9.87
CA GLY A 546 -3.35 3.18 -10.02
C GLY A 546 -2.72 2.80 -11.36
N GLU A 547 -2.78 1.52 -11.72
CA GLU A 547 -2.24 0.98 -12.98
C GLU A 547 -2.92 1.61 -14.21
N SER A 548 -4.25 1.81 -14.16
CA SER A 548 -4.97 2.49 -15.23
C SER A 548 -4.44 3.91 -15.48
N LEU A 549 -4.21 4.67 -14.42
CA LEU A 549 -3.67 6.04 -14.51
C LEU A 549 -2.21 6.03 -15.00
N TRP A 550 -1.40 5.12 -14.47
CA TRP A 550 0.01 4.96 -14.88
C TRP A 550 0.15 4.67 -16.36
N ARG A 551 -0.57 3.65 -16.86
CA ARG A 551 -0.57 3.30 -18.29
C ARG A 551 -1.11 4.43 -19.16
N GLY A 552 -2.10 5.16 -18.65
CA GLY A 552 -2.64 6.33 -19.33
C GLY A 552 -1.74 7.57 -19.31
N ALA A 553 -0.52 7.50 -18.78
CA ALA A 553 0.38 8.64 -18.59
C ALA A 553 -0.30 9.81 -17.84
N ARG A 554 -1.08 9.46 -16.79
CA ARG A 554 -1.74 10.40 -15.88
C ARG A 554 -1.12 10.33 -14.50
N ASP A 555 -0.50 11.41 -14.07
CA ASP A 555 0.02 11.51 -12.71
C ASP A 555 -1.12 11.74 -11.71
N PHE A 556 -0.94 11.31 -10.44
CA PHE A 556 -1.94 11.42 -9.39
C PHE A 556 -1.28 11.42 -7.99
N THR A 557 -2.07 11.78 -6.98
CA THR A 557 -1.69 11.72 -5.55
C THR A 557 -2.58 10.71 -4.84
N TYR A 558 -2.03 9.86 -3.97
CA TYR A 558 -2.83 9.09 -3.02
C TYR A 558 -3.23 9.99 -1.85
N ILE A 559 -4.49 9.89 -1.43
CA ILE A 559 -5.06 10.64 -0.29
C ILE A 559 -5.87 9.73 0.63
N ASP A 560 -5.86 10.02 1.91
CA ASP A 560 -6.66 9.36 2.93
C ASP A 560 -7.83 10.25 3.42
N SER A 561 -8.64 9.74 4.34
CA SER A 561 -9.72 10.50 4.98
C SER A 561 -9.21 11.77 5.64
N GLN A 562 -8.04 11.75 6.26
CA GLN A 562 -7.43 12.91 6.90
C GLN A 562 -7.10 14.00 5.86
N ALA A 563 -6.51 13.63 4.73
CA ALA A 563 -6.19 14.58 3.66
C ALA A 563 -7.46 15.24 3.08
N VAL A 564 -8.57 14.50 2.99
CA VAL A 564 -9.85 15.07 2.59
C VAL A 564 -10.34 16.08 3.63
N THR A 565 -10.37 15.73 4.91
CA THR A 565 -10.86 16.63 5.99
C THR A 565 -9.97 17.86 6.21
N ASP A 566 -8.67 17.75 5.98
CA ASP A 566 -7.73 18.88 6.06
C ASP A 566 -7.89 19.85 4.87
N SER A 567 -8.50 19.40 3.77
CA SER A 567 -8.65 20.18 2.55
C SER A 567 -9.89 21.09 2.62
N VAL A 568 -9.91 22.12 1.76
CA VAL A 568 -11.07 22.97 1.53
C VAL A 568 -11.52 22.88 0.08
N VAL A 569 -12.83 22.98 -0.16
CA VAL A 569 -13.36 23.06 -1.52
C VAL A 569 -13.26 24.50 -2.01
N GLY A 570 -12.27 24.74 -2.86
CA GLY A 570 -11.94 26.03 -3.44
C GLY A 570 -12.26 26.15 -4.92
N ASN A 571 -11.69 27.16 -5.57
CA ASN A 571 -11.90 27.42 -7.00
C ASN A 571 -11.10 26.44 -7.90
N MET A 572 -10.02 25.88 -7.38
CA MET A 572 -9.15 24.95 -8.09
C MET A 572 -9.53 23.48 -7.85
N GLY A 573 -10.55 23.21 -7.07
CA GLY A 573 -10.99 21.89 -6.69
C GLY A 573 -10.93 21.63 -5.19
N LEU A 574 -10.52 20.46 -4.76
CA LEU A 574 -10.21 20.12 -3.37
C LEU A 574 -8.78 20.56 -3.08
N GLU A 575 -8.60 21.61 -2.27
CA GLU A 575 -7.32 22.29 -2.02
C GLU A 575 -6.78 21.92 -0.63
N HIS A 576 -5.61 21.26 -0.59
CA HIS A 576 -4.95 20.85 0.65
C HIS A 576 -3.96 21.93 1.14
N PRO A 577 -3.75 22.09 2.46
CA PRO A 577 -2.83 23.10 3.02
C PRO A 577 -1.37 23.01 2.54
N CYS A 578 -0.90 21.79 2.15
CA CYS A 578 0.43 21.61 1.56
C CYS A 578 0.58 22.22 0.14
N GLY A 579 -0.51 22.78 -0.42
CA GLY A 579 -0.55 23.41 -1.73
C GLY A 579 -0.92 22.49 -2.89
N LEU A 580 -1.19 21.20 -2.65
CA LEU A 580 -1.80 20.31 -3.64
C LEU A 580 -3.28 20.65 -3.84
N SER A 581 -3.80 20.44 -5.05
CA SER A 581 -5.22 20.61 -5.35
C SER A 581 -5.67 19.61 -6.41
N TRP A 582 -6.87 19.05 -6.23
CA TRP A 582 -7.40 18.02 -7.10
C TRP A 582 -8.77 18.39 -7.64
N ARG A 583 -8.95 18.15 -8.93
CA ARG A 583 -10.21 18.37 -9.65
C ARG A 583 -11.03 17.10 -9.81
N LEU A 584 -10.36 15.95 -9.75
CA LEU A 584 -10.94 14.63 -9.84
C LEU A 584 -10.49 13.77 -8.65
N ILE A 585 -11.44 13.20 -7.93
CA ILE A 585 -11.20 12.19 -6.89
C ILE A 585 -11.66 10.83 -7.42
N VAL A 586 -10.84 9.81 -7.25
CA VAL A 586 -11.17 8.41 -7.59
C VAL A 586 -11.25 7.60 -6.30
N LEU A 587 -12.37 6.90 -6.11
CA LEU A 587 -12.63 6.01 -4.96
C LEU A 587 -12.55 4.55 -5.42
N PRO A 588 -11.41 3.84 -5.19
CA PRO A 588 -11.31 2.41 -5.51
C PRO A 588 -12.01 1.58 -4.44
N SER A 589 -13.02 0.79 -4.81
CA SER A 589 -13.80 -0.10 -3.92
C SER A 589 -14.05 0.43 -2.50
N THR A 590 -14.42 1.70 -2.41
CA THR A 590 -14.62 2.41 -1.14
C THR A 590 -16.10 2.34 -0.74
N ASP A 591 -16.47 1.37 0.08
CA ASP A 591 -17.84 1.25 0.57
C ASP A 591 -18.03 1.78 2.00
N THR A 592 -16.95 1.95 2.73
CA THR A 592 -16.94 2.44 4.10
C THR A 592 -16.02 3.64 4.23
N LEU A 593 -16.53 4.76 4.71
CA LEU A 593 -15.75 5.95 5.02
C LEU A 593 -16.48 6.85 6.02
N PRO A 594 -15.76 7.71 6.77
CA PRO A 594 -16.38 8.66 7.69
C PRO A 594 -17.41 9.55 7.00
N LEU A 595 -18.54 9.81 7.67
CA LEU A 595 -19.62 10.60 7.09
C LEU A 595 -19.20 12.05 6.76
N GLU A 596 -18.31 12.63 7.56
CA GLU A 596 -17.74 13.96 7.30
C GLU A 596 -16.94 14.00 5.99
N VAL A 597 -16.17 12.96 5.69
CA VAL A 597 -15.43 12.81 4.43
C VAL A 597 -16.40 12.73 3.26
N TRP A 598 -17.46 11.94 3.40
CA TRP A 598 -18.46 11.79 2.34
C TRP A 598 -19.25 13.07 2.09
N ASN A 599 -19.62 13.80 3.14
CA ASN A 599 -20.24 15.12 3.02
C ASN A 599 -19.34 16.12 2.29
N GLN A 600 -18.04 16.11 2.57
CA GLN A 600 -17.09 17.00 1.92
C GLN A 600 -16.90 16.67 0.44
N LEU A 601 -16.87 15.37 0.09
CA LEU A 601 -16.82 14.93 -1.31
C LEU A 601 -18.13 15.25 -2.06
N GLU A 602 -19.29 15.13 -1.42
CA GLU A 602 -20.56 15.61 -2.00
C GLU A 602 -20.48 17.12 -2.29
N TRP A 603 -20.06 17.92 -1.29
CA TRP A 603 -19.87 19.36 -1.46
C TRP A 603 -18.88 19.72 -2.57
N PHE A 604 -17.78 18.95 -2.67
CA PHE A 604 -16.81 19.08 -3.75
C PHE A 604 -17.47 18.90 -5.13
N VAL A 605 -18.26 17.84 -5.32
CA VAL A 605 -18.98 17.60 -6.58
C VAL A 605 -20.01 18.71 -6.83
N GLU A 606 -20.76 19.16 -5.82
CA GLU A 606 -21.73 20.24 -5.96
C GLU A 606 -21.10 21.54 -6.46
N ARG A 607 -19.82 21.78 -6.15
CA ARG A 607 -19.05 22.97 -6.55
C ARG A 607 -18.29 22.80 -7.87
N GLY A 608 -18.48 21.74 -8.60
CA GLY A 608 -17.85 21.54 -9.91
C GLY A 608 -16.72 20.50 -9.91
N GLY A 609 -16.46 19.85 -8.77
CA GLY A 609 -15.52 18.75 -8.67
C GLY A 609 -16.00 17.49 -9.39
N LEU A 610 -15.08 16.59 -9.70
CA LEU A 610 -15.33 15.35 -10.43
C LEU A 610 -15.06 14.17 -9.51
N LEU A 611 -15.92 13.14 -9.57
CA LEU A 611 -15.80 11.95 -8.73
C LEU A 611 -16.00 10.69 -9.58
N ILE A 612 -15.10 9.74 -9.42
CA ILE A 612 -15.24 8.39 -9.97
C ILE A 612 -15.28 7.41 -8.79
N ALA A 613 -16.32 6.60 -8.68
CA ALA A 613 -16.34 5.43 -7.83
C ALA A 613 -16.09 4.20 -8.69
N ALA A 614 -14.98 3.49 -8.43
CA ALA A 614 -14.57 2.30 -9.16
C ALA A 614 -14.60 1.08 -8.23
N GLY A 615 -15.46 0.10 -8.53
CA GLY A 615 -15.72 -1.06 -7.69
C GLY A 615 -16.98 -0.88 -6.85
N SER A 616 -16.86 -0.62 -5.56
CA SER A 616 -17.99 -0.44 -4.65
C SER A 616 -18.38 1.03 -4.50
N LEU A 617 -19.67 1.27 -4.23
CA LEU A 617 -20.16 2.59 -3.82
C LEU A 617 -20.18 2.71 -2.29
N PRO A 618 -19.97 3.90 -1.72
CA PRO A 618 -20.14 4.14 -0.29
C PRO A 618 -21.54 3.77 0.20
N GLN A 619 -21.59 2.97 1.28
CA GLN A 619 -22.80 2.46 1.91
C GLN A 619 -22.76 2.59 3.43
N ASN A 620 -21.56 2.58 4.02
CA ASN A 620 -21.31 2.51 5.45
C ASN A 620 -20.58 3.76 5.93
N SER A 621 -20.88 4.18 7.15
CA SER A 621 -20.07 5.15 7.88
C SER A 621 -19.08 4.45 8.83
N SER A 622 -18.32 5.23 9.60
CA SER A 622 -17.49 4.69 10.69
C SER A 622 -18.29 4.10 11.87
N PHE A 623 -19.61 4.34 11.94
CA PHE A 623 -20.46 3.93 13.07
C PHE A 623 -21.67 3.08 12.70
N GLU A 624 -22.14 3.17 11.45
CA GLU A 624 -23.37 2.55 10.98
C GLU A 624 -23.09 1.65 9.77
N TYR A 625 -23.52 0.38 9.85
CA TYR A 625 -23.26 -0.67 8.84
C TYR A 625 -24.55 -1.45 8.52
N PRO A 626 -25.37 -1.01 7.52
CA PRO A 626 -25.18 0.14 6.64
C PRO A 626 -25.60 1.48 7.27
N SER A 627 -25.16 2.60 6.65
CA SER A 627 -25.58 3.95 7.01
C SER A 627 -26.53 4.54 5.97
N GLN A 628 -27.76 4.83 6.39
CA GLN A 628 -28.77 5.44 5.50
C GLN A 628 -28.29 6.79 4.97
N ARG A 629 -27.60 7.59 5.79
CA ARG A 629 -27.08 8.90 5.38
C ARG A 629 -26.04 8.79 4.27
N VAL A 630 -25.16 7.80 4.36
CA VAL A 630 -24.13 7.54 3.34
C VAL A 630 -24.81 7.09 2.04
N GLN A 631 -25.78 6.18 2.13
CA GLN A 631 -26.54 5.71 0.96
C GLN A 631 -27.34 6.83 0.29
N ASP A 632 -27.92 7.74 1.06
CA ASP A 632 -28.67 8.88 0.53
C ASP A 632 -27.75 9.81 -0.29
N ILE A 633 -26.52 10.08 0.18
CA ILE A 633 -25.52 10.84 -0.57
C ILE A 633 -25.11 10.09 -1.83
N SER A 634 -24.81 8.79 -1.73
CA SER A 634 -24.48 7.94 -2.88
C SER A 634 -25.60 7.98 -3.95
N SER A 635 -26.86 7.90 -3.52
CA SER A 635 -28.04 7.99 -4.42
C SER A 635 -28.17 9.37 -5.08
N ARG A 636 -27.87 10.46 -4.36
CA ARG A 636 -27.86 11.81 -4.95
C ARG A 636 -26.77 11.95 -6.01
N LEU A 637 -25.54 11.43 -5.74
CA LEU A 637 -24.39 11.56 -6.65
C LEU A 637 -24.51 10.63 -7.86
N PHE A 638 -24.80 9.35 -7.64
CA PHE A 638 -24.75 8.31 -8.70
C PHE A 638 -26.14 7.88 -9.19
N GLY A 639 -27.21 8.14 -8.43
CA GLY A 639 -28.57 7.64 -8.67
C GLY A 639 -28.90 6.41 -7.84
N GLU A 640 -30.21 6.14 -7.67
CA GLU A 640 -30.70 4.96 -6.92
C GLU A 640 -30.29 3.63 -7.57
N ALA A 641 -30.19 3.61 -8.90
CA ALA A 641 -29.68 2.48 -9.69
C ALA A 641 -28.58 3.01 -10.62
N PRO A 642 -27.34 3.11 -10.17
CA PRO A 642 -26.28 3.71 -10.97
C PRO A 642 -25.99 2.88 -12.21
N LEU A 643 -26.00 3.54 -13.36
CA LEU A 643 -25.64 2.94 -14.63
C LEU A 643 -24.12 3.08 -14.85
N PRO A 644 -23.44 2.00 -15.21
CA PRO A 644 -22.01 2.06 -15.56
C PRO A 644 -21.75 3.09 -16.66
N PHE A 645 -20.64 3.81 -16.56
CA PHE A 645 -20.18 4.82 -17.52
C PHE A 645 -21.14 5.98 -17.78
N LYS A 646 -22.13 6.20 -16.94
CA LYS A 646 -23.02 7.33 -17.05
C LYS A 646 -22.61 8.43 -16.09
N ALA A 647 -22.09 9.54 -16.62
CA ALA A 647 -21.81 10.73 -15.82
C ALA A 647 -23.11 11.44 -15.43
N ARG A 648 -23.25 11.81 -14.17
CA ARG A 648 -24.31 12.68 -13.68
C ARG A 648 -23.73 14.06 -13.41
N PHE A 649 -24.08 15.01 -14.27
CA PHE A 649 -23.62 16.39 -14.15
C PHE A 649 -24.58 17.25 -13.37
N ASN A 650 -24.03 18.10 -12.54
CA ASN A 650 -24.77 19.18 -11.89
C ASN A 650 -24.63 20.51 -12.67
N ARG A 651 -25.30 21.56 -12.19
CA ARG A 651 -25.29 22.88 -12.84
C ARG A 651 -23.93 23.60 -12.73
N ALA A 652 -23.09 23.24 -11.77
CA ALA A 652 -21.76 23.82 -11.57
C ALA A 652 -20.67 23.15 -12.42
N GLY A 653 -21.04 22.13 -13.21
CA GLY A 653 -20.09 21.34 -14.02
C GLY A 653 -19.44 20.18 -13.26
N GLY A 654 -19.81 19.95 -12.01
CA GLY A 654 -19.38 18.77 -11.27
C GLY A 654 -20.07 17.50 -11.78
N ALA A 655 -19.37 16.36 -11.67
CA ALA A 655 -19.89 15.09 -12.15
C ALA A 655 -19.48 13.92 -11.25
N ALA A 656 -20.35 12.89 -11.19
CA ALA A 656 -20.05 11.61 -10.58
C ALA A 656 -20.24 10.49 -11.60
N VAL A 657 -19.30 9.54 -11.65
CA VAL A 657 -19.30 8.38 -12.56
C VAL A 657 -19.07 7.12 -11.74
N TYR A 658 -19.88 6.09 -12.02
CA TYR A 658 -19.71 4.77 -11.44
C TYR A 658 -19.11 3.79 -12.43
N LEU A 659 -18.08 3.06 -12.01
CA LEU A 659 -17.47 1.94 -12.71
C LEU A 659 -17.63 0.67 -11.86
N PRO A 660 -18.27 -0.40 -12.36
CA PRO A 660 -18.38 -1.66 -11.62
C PRO A 660 -17.02 -2.27 -11.30
N GLN A 661 -17.01 -3.13 -10.29
CA GLN A 661 -15.82 -3.92 -9.95
C GLN A 661 -15.29 -4.67 -11.18
N GLY A 662 -13.97 -4.64 -11.37
CA GLY A 662 -13.25 -5.18 -12.52
C GLY A 662 -13.15 -4.23 -13.71
N MET A 663 -13.81 -3.06 -13.67
CA MET A 663 -13.69 -2.02 -14.71
C MET A 663 -12.77 -0.85 -14.31
N GLU A 664 -11.93 -1.03 -13.32
CA GLU A 664 -10.99 -0.04 -12.81
C GLU A 664 -9.96 0.39 -13.87
N SER A 665 -9.63 -0.50 -14.81
CA SER A 665 -8.75 -0.20 -15.96
C SER A 665 -9.26 0.94 -16.84
N MET A 666 -10.56 1.29 -16.75
CA MET A 666 -11.20 2.37 -17.50
C MET A 666 -11.03 3.75 -16.87
N VAL A 667 -10.50 3.85 -15.66
CA VAL A 667 -10.40 5.12 -14.92
C VAL A 667 -9.66 6.18 -15.72
N SER A 668 -8.53 5.83 -16.38
CA SER A 668 -7.79 6.78 -17.19
C SER A 668 -8.59 7.30 -18.40
N ALA A 669 -9.31 6.41 -19.08
CA ALA A 669 -10.13 6.79 -20.24
C ALA A 669 -11.34 7.67 -19.83
N VAL A 670 -11.96 7.38 -18.68
CA VAL A 670 -13.01 8.23 -18.10
C VAL A 670 -12.42 9.59 -17.67
N ALA A 671 -11.25 9.61 -17.05
CA ALA A 671 -10.57 10.85 -16.72
C ALA A 671 -10.26 11.69 -17.98
N ASP A 672 -9.91 11.06 -19.11
CA ASP A 672 -9.70 11.75 -20.39
C ASP A 672 -10.98 12.37 -20.96
N ALA A 673 -12.12 11.77 -20.70
CA ALA A 673 -13.42 12.35 -21.09
C ALA A 673 -13.80 13.56 -20.21
N LEU A 674 -13.36 13.59 -18.95
CA LEU A 674 -13.75 14.59 -17.96
C LEU A 674 -12.74 15.75 -17.83
N LEU A 675 -11.43 15.48 -18.00
CA LEU A 675 -10.35 16.44 -17.76
C LEU A 675 -9.45 16.60 -18.99
N GLU A 676 -8.96 17.81 -19.21
CA GLU A 676 -7.83 18.04 -20.12
C GLU A 676 -6.57 17.35 -19.59
N ARG A 677 -5.71 16.87 -20.50
CA ARG A 677 -4.42 16.30 -20.13
C ARG A 677 -3.39 17.39 -19.86
N ASP A 678 -2.62 17.20 -18.84
CA ASP A 678 -1.45 18.02 -18.53
C ASP A 678 -0.25 17.64 -19.44
N PHE A 679 -0.14 16.35 -19.74
CA PHE A 679 0.80 15.76 -20.69
C PHE A 679 0.04 14.85 -21.66
N THR A 680 0.32 15.01 -22.97
CA THR A 680 -0.40 14.24 -23.99
C THR A 680 0.61 13.60 -24.96
N PRO A 681 0.86 12.29 -24.86
CA PRO A 681 1.55 11.54 -25.89
C PRO A 681 0.65 11.34 -27.11
N SER A 682 1.25 11.22 -28.31
CA SER A 682 0.50 11.06 -29.57
C SER A 682 -0.05 9.67 -29.77
N GLN A 683 0.58 8.65 -29.17
CA GLN A 683 0.18 7.26 -29.28
C GLN A 683 -0.76 6.86 -28.12
N LYS A 684 -1.80 6.07 -28.39
CA LYS A 684 -2.76 5.60 -27.37
C LYS A 684 -2.07 4.74 -26.29
N ASP A 685 -1.18 3.83 -26.71
CA ASP A 685 -0.45 2.90 -25.86
C ASP A 685 1.01 3.32 -25.68
N SER A 686 1.22 4.62 -25.45
CA SER A 686 2.54 5.19 -25.25
C SER A 686 3.27 4.58 -24.05
N PRO A 687 4.56 4.19 -24.19
CA PRO A 687 5.38 3.76 -23.08
C PRO A 687 5.85 4.93 -22.19
N LEU A 688 5.55 6.17 -22.55
CA LEU A 688 6.01 7.33 -21.81
C LEU A 688 5.23 7.49 -20.48
N ARG A 689 5.97 7.73 -19.41
CA ARG A 689 5.45 8.09 -18.09
C ARG A 689 5.97 9.47 -17.73
N VAL A 690 5.20 10.22 -16.95
CA VAL A 690 5.51 11.62 -16.65
C VAL A 690 5.27 11.95 -15.19
N THR A 691 6.12 12.81 -14.64
CA THR A 691 5.77 13.59 -13.46
C THR A 691 6.00 15.06 -13.73
N HIS A 692 5.06 15.91 -13.31
CA HIS A 692 5.09 17.35 -13.47
C HIS A 692 5.32 18.02 -12.13
N ARG A 693 6.29 18.93 -12.08
CA ARG A 693 6.62 19.71 -10.89
C ARG A 693 6.64 21.20 -11.21
N SER A 694 5.98 21.97 -10.35
CA SER A 694 5.95 23.43 -10.43
C SER A 694 6.91 24.05 -9.44
N PHE A 695 7.80 24.91 -9.93
CA PHE A 695 8.77 25.68 -9.16
C PHE A 695 8.43 27.18 -9.24
N PRO A 696 9.01 28.03 -8.39
CA PRO A 696 8.79 29.46 -8.45
C PRO A 696 9.13 30.12 -9.81
N ASP A 697 10.11 29.56 -10.54
CA ASP A 697 10.66 30.10 -11.77
C ASP A 697 10.43 29.26 -13.03
N ARG A 698 9.86 28.04 -12.87
CA ARG A 698 9.68 27.11 -14.00
C ARG A 698 8.59 26.06 -13.73
N GLU A 699 8.07 25.50 -14.82
CA GLU A 699 7.37 24.21 -14.84
C GLU A 699 8.32 23.16 -15.39
N LEU A 700 8.36 21.96 -14.78
CA LEU A 700 9.24 20.87 -15.16
C LEU A 700 8.45 19.58 -15.38
N TYR A 701 8.60 18.99 -16.55
CA TYR A 701 8.08 17.67 -16.89
C TYR A 701 9.23 16.70 -17.05
N TYR A 702 9.29 15.67 -16.22
CA TYR A 702 10.22 14.57 -16.35
C TYR A 702 9.51 13.43 -17.07
N VAL A 703 9.99 13.08 -18.26
CA VAL A 703 9.38 12.09 -19.16
C VAL A 703 10.31 10.89 -19.25
N PHE A 704 9.79 9.72 -18.94
CA PHE A 704 10.52 8.46 -18.84
C PHE A 704 9.92 7.43 -19.80
N ASN A 705 10.77 6.74 -20.59
CA ASN A 705 10.38 5.60 -21.40
C ASN A 705 10.30 4.32 -20.54
N ASP A 706 9.09 3.92 -20.17
CA ASP A 706 8.79 2.73 -19.36
C ASP A 706 8.76 1.45 -20.20
N SER A 707 9.73 1.29 -21.07
CA SER A 707 9.85 0.16 -21.99
C SER A 707 11.33 -0.18 -22.25
N LYS A 708 11.60 -1.45 -22.51
CA LYS A 708 12.92 -1.92 -22.99
C LYS A 708 13.22 -1.43 -24.43
N GLN A 709 12.19 -1.10 -25.20
CA GLN A 709 12.33 -0.69 -26.61
C GLN A 709 12.52 0.83 -26.73
N PRO A 710 13.28 1.30 -27.71
CA PRO A 710 13.33 2.71 -28.03
C PRO A 710 11.95 3.25 -28.38
N CYS A 711 11.71 4.52 -28.07
CA CYS A 711 10.46 5.22 -28.35
C CYS A 711 10.75 6.54 -29.10
N GLU A 712 9.99 6.78 -30.15
CA GLU A 712 9.95 8.08 -30.84
C GLU A 712 8.48 8.50 -31.02
N GLU A 713 8.07 9.60 -30.38
CA GLU A 713 6.72 10.11 -30.55
C GLU A 713 6.63 11.64 -30.28
N GLU A 714 5.56 12.22 -30.78
CA GLU A 714 5.20 13.60 -30.48
C GLU A 714 4.50 13.70 -29.12
N VAL A 715 4.91 14.68 -28.32
CA VAL A 715 4.28 14.98 -27.01
C VAL A 715 3.89 16.43 -26.93
N SER A 716 2.82 16.73 -26.21
CA SER A 716 2.41 18.10 -25.88
C SER A 716 2.22 18.30 -24.40
N PHE A 717 2.41 19.52 -23.93
CA PHE A 717 2.37 19.91 -22.51
C PHE A 717 1.33 20.99 -22.28
N ALA A 718 0.74 21.04 -21.08
CA ALA A 718 -0.11 22.15 -20.67
C ALA A 718 0.70 23.43 -20.39
N ALA A 719 1.97 23.31 -20.03
CA ALA A 719 2.86 24.45 -19.91
C ALA A 719 3.23 25.02 -21.29
N ILE A 720 3.26 26.33 -21.39
CA ILE A 720 3.64 27.08 -22.60
C ILE A 720 4.76 28.05 -22.29
N GLY A 721 5.58 28.32 -23.26
CA GLY A 721 6.71 29.28 -23.16
C GLY A 721 7.96 28.75 -23.86
N ASN A 722 9.07 29.40 -23.63
CA ASN A 722 10.36 28.90 -24.11
C ASN A 722 10.71 27.63 -23.38
N ALA A 723 10.99 26.57 -24.12
CA ALA A 723 11.29 25.28 -23.58
C ALA A 723 12.80 24.99 -23.60
N ARG A 724 13.25 24.19 -22.61
CA ARG A 724 14.57 23.56 -22.60
C ARG A 724 14.42 22.09 -22.39
N MET A 725 15.14 21.32 -23.16
CA MET A 725 15.24 19.89 -23.01
C MET A 725 16.54 19.53 -22.26
N TRP A 726 16.42 18.69 -21.24
CA TRP A 726 17.52 18.25 -20.39
C TRP A 726 17.69 16.75 -20.55
N ASP A 727 18.88 16.33 -20.94
CA ASP A 727 19.19 14.90 -21.09
C ASP A 727 20.03 14.39 -19.90
N PRO A 728 19.47 13.60 -18.99
CA PRO A 728 20.22 13.05 -17.86
C PRO A 728 21.33 12.08 -18.28
N GLN A 729 21.23 11.45 -19.45
CA GLN A 729 22.25 10.51 -19.94
C GLN A 729 23.53 11.26 -20.36
N SER A 730 23.42 12.26 -21.21
CA SER A 730 24.57 13.03 -21.70
C SER A 730 24.96 14.19 -20.78
N GLY A 731 24.02 14.74 -20.02
CA GLY A 731 24.17 15.99 -19.27
C GLY A 731 24.05 17.24 -20.16
N GLU A 732 23.54 17.10 -21.37
CA GLU A 732 23.34 18.22 -22.31
C GLU A 732 22.01 18.93 -22.04
N ILE A 733 21.97 20.23 -22.37
CA ILE A 733 20.81 21.10 -22.32
C ILE A 733 20.60 21.73 -23.69
N THR A 734 19.43 21.50 -24.28
CA THR A 734 19.07 22.04 -25.60
C THR A 734 17.98 23.09 -25.43
N GLU A 735 18.22 24.31 -25.92
CA GLU A 735 17.19 25.34 -26.01
C GLU A 735 16.27 25.00 -27.19
N LEU A 736 14.95 25.10 -26.97
CA LEU A 736 13.93 24.75 -27.96
C LEU A 736 13.08 25.98 -28.28
N ASP A 737 12.76 26.15 -29.54
CA ASP A 737 11.75 27.12 -29.96
C ASP A 737 10.37 26.67 -29.49
N TYR A 738 9.48 27.64 -29.24
CA TYR A 738 8.10 27.33 -28.93
C TYR A 738 7.44 26.54 -30.05
N ALA A 739 6.88 25.39 -29.66
CA ALA A 739 6.10 24.53 -30.55
C ALA A 739 4.85 23.98 -29.79
N PRO A 740 3.76 23.66 -30.51
CA PRO A 740 2.58 23.03 -29.88
C PRO A 740 2.84 21.59 -29.43
N SER A 741 3.84 20.94 -30.01
CA SER A 741 4.32 19.60 -29.64
C SER A 741 5.83 19.51 -29.86
N TYR A 742 6.46 18.54 -29.25
CA TYR A 742 7.87 18.25 -29.33
C TYR A 742 8.09 16.77 -29.61
N THR A 743 9.05 16.44 -30.46
CA THR A 743 9.45 15.04 -30.71
C THR A 743 10.36 14.59 -29.60
N VAL A 744 9.94 13.52 -28.89
CA VAL A 744 10.74 12.82 -27.88
C VAL A 744 11.34 11.57 -28.51
N ARG A 745 12.66 11.41 -28.40
CA ARG A 745 13.39 10.20 -28.79
C ARG A 745 14.13 9.67 -27.58
N LEU A 746 13.76 8.49 -27.12
CA LEU A 746 14.33 7.87 -25.93
C LEU A 746 14.71 6.42 -26.21
N GLU A 747 15.91 6.05 -25.81
CA GLU A 747 16.29 4.64 -25.70
C GLU A 747 15.46 3.94 -24.63
N GLY A 748 15.51 2.60 -24.59
CA GLY A 748 14.83 1.85 -23.56
C GLY A 748 15.29 2.26 -22.17
N TRP A 749 14.34 2.43 -21.24
CA TRP A 749 14.59 2.80 -19.85
C TRP A 749 15.36 4.10 -19.67
N SER A 750 15.24 5.04 -20.60
CA SER A 750 15.85 6.36 -20.52
C SER A 750 14.81 7.45 -20.26
N ALA A 751 15.30 8.65 -19.94
CA ALA A 751 14.46 9.79 -19.61
C ALA A 751 14.97 11.08 -20.21
N VAL A 752 14.08 12.04 -20.32
CA VAL A 752 14.37 13.44 -20.66
C VAL A 752 13.48 14.34 -19.82
N ALA A 753 13.95 15.55 -19.50
CA ALA A 753 13.08 16.54 -18.89
C ALA A 753 12.89 17.76 -19.78
N PHE A 754 11.71 18.38 -19.64
CA PHE A 754 11.40 19.66 -20.27
C PHE A 754 11.13 20.70 -19.19
N THR A 755 11.78 21.87 -19.30
CA THR A 755 11.44 23.02 -18.46
C THR A 755 10.87 24.12 -19.30
N PHE A 756 9.82 24.77 -18.77
CA PHE A 756 9.14 25.90 -19.40
C PHE A 756 9.22 27.11 -18.49
N GLU A 757 9.43 28.32 -19.08
CA GLU A 757 9.27 29.57 -18.35
C GLU A 757 7.78 29.77 -18.07
N ARG A 758 7.48 29.90 -16.81
CA ARG A 758 6.23 29.95 -16.10
C ARG A 758 4.99 30.46 -16.84
N GLN A 759 4.22 29.57 -17.50
CA GLN A 759 2.79 29.72 -17.77
C GLN A 759 2.12 28.36 -18.00
N ILE A 760 1.12 28.03 -17.19
CA ILE A 760 0.24 26.88 -17.43
C ILE A 760 -1.06 27.41 -18.05
N GLN A 761 -1.43 26.90 -19.22
CA GLN A 761 -2.78 27.08 -19.77
C GLN A 761 -3.57 25.79 -19.47
N ARG A 762 -4.44 25.87 -18.47
CA ARG A 762 -5.48 24.87 -18.26
C ARG A 762 -6.77 25.36 -18.89
N LYS A 763 -7.24 24.67 -19.92
CA LYS A 763 -8.58 24.89 -20.49
C LYS A 763 -9.59 24.07 -19.70
N GLN A 764 -10.72 24.68 -19.36
CA GLN A 764 -11.85 23.94 -18.85
C GLN A 764 -12.50 23.23 -20.04
N LYS A 765 -12.71 21.90 -19.93
CA LYS A 765 -13.48 21.17 -20.94
C LYS A 765 -14.93 21.64 -20.89
N THR A 766 -15.40 22.20 -21.99
CA THR A 766 -16.77 22.66 -22.17
C THR A 766 -17.66 21.60 -22.82
N ASP A 767 -17.07 20.65 -23.55
CA ASP A 767 -17.80 19.59 -24.25
C ASP A 767 -17.29 18.22 -23.81
N MET A 768 -18.21 17.36 -23.35
CA MET A 768 -17.92 15.98 -23.01
C MET A 768 -17.65 15.15 -24.26
N LYS A 769 -16.55 14.39 -24.24
CA LYS A 769 -16.42 13.25 -25.13
C LYS A 769 -17.34 12.13 -24.61
N GLU A 770 -17.86 11.32 -25.51
CA GLU A 770 -18.57 10.11 -25.13
C GLU A 770 -17.65 9.25 -24.25
N LEU A 771 -18.20 8.67 -23.17
CA LEU A 771 -17.46 7.73 -22.35
C LEU A 771 -17.17 6.46 -23.18
N PRO A 772 -16.01 5.79 -22.94
CA PRO A 772 -15.62 4.62 -23.68
C PRO A 772 -16.66 3.52 -23.65
N GLN A 773 -16.87 2.83 -24.78
CA GLN A 773 -17.70 1.65 -24.88
C GLN A 773 -16.85 0.46 -25.33
N TYR A 774 -17.14 -0.72 -24.79
CA TYR A 774 -16.47 -1.95 -25.17
C TYR A 774 -17.29 -2.77 -26.16
N GLU A 775 -16.61 -3.40 -27.08
CA GLU A 775 -17.17 -4.50 -27.87
C GLU A 775 -17.04 -5.79 -27.06
N VAL A 776 -18.16 -6.46 -26.82
CA VAL A 776 -18.21 -7.72 -26.06
C VAL A 776 -18.15 -8.89 -27.05
N ALA A 777 -17.09 -9.71 -26.96
CA ALA A 777 -16.87 -10.89 -27.74
C ALA A 777 -16.98 -12.17 -26.90
N PRO A 778 -18.06 -12.99 -27.05
CA PRO A 778 -18.17 -14.26 -26.32
C PRO A 778 -17.05 -15.25 -26.70
N LEU A 779 -16.50 -15.94 -25.69
CA LEU A 779 -15.53 -17.01 -25.91
C LEU A 779 -16.25 -18.38 -26.05
N ALA A 780 -16.16 -18.99 -27.24
CA ALA A 780 -16.71 -20.33 -27.49
C ALA A 780 -15.74 -21.42 -27.02
N LEU A 781 -15.71 -21.69 -25.70
CA LEU A 781 -14.70 -22.53 -25.07
C LEU A 781 -15.00 -24.04 -25.07
N GLY A 782 -16.24 -24.46 -25.24
CA GLY A 782 -16.64 -25.85 -25.08
C GLY A 782 -16.77 -26.28 -23.62
N LYS A 783 -16.73 -27.60 -23.39
CA LYS A 783 -16.85 -28.16 -22.03
C LYS A 783 -15.49 -28.09 -21.30
N PRO A 784 -15.43 -27.65 -20.06
CA PRO A 784 -14.21 -27.70 -19.29
C PRO A 784 -13.93 -29.11 -18.77
N GLY A 785 -12.64 -29.42 -18.63
CA GLY A 785 -12.15 -30.42 -17.70
C GLY A 785 -12.09 -29.86 -16.27
N ALA A 786 -11.51 -30.62 -15.36
CA ALA A 786 -11.18 -30.14 -14.02
C ALA A 786 -9.74 -30.47 -13.65
N GLY A 787 -9.08 -29.52 -12.98
CA GLY A 787 -7.83 -29.71 -12.24
C GLY A 787 -8.11 -29.61 -10.76
N ALA A 788 -7.81 -30.64 -9.97
CA ALA A 788 -8.07 -30.66 -8.54
C ALA A 788 -6.87 -31.16 -7.74
N GLY A 789 -6.74 -30.69 -6.52
CA GLY A 789 -5.74 -31.16 -5.55
C GLY A 789 -5.98 -32.63 -5.14
N GLU A 790 -4.93 -33.28 -4.65
CA GLU A 790 -4.95 -34.69 -4.19
C GLU A 790 -6.06 -34.94 -3.15
N PHE A 791 -6.33 -33.97 -2.28
CA PHE A 791 -7.29 -34.07 -1.18
C PHE A 791 -8.65 -33.44 -1.52
N VAL A 792 -9.00 -33.37 -2.80
CA VAL A 792 -10.27 -32.85 -3.30
C VAL A 792 -11.00 -33.90 -4.13
N ARG A 793 -12.21 -34.27 -3.71
CA ARG A 793 -13.16 -35.01 -4.57
C ARG A 793 -14.11 -34.02 -5.21
N PHE A 794 -14.36 -34.13 -6.50
CA PHE A 794 -15.20 -33.18 -7.20
C PHE A 794 -16.23 -33.82 -8.13
N THR A 795 -17.26 -33.05 -8.45
CA THR A 795 -18.28 -33.37 -9.45
C THR A 795 -18.49 -32.15 -10.34
N LEU A 796 -18.58 -32.37 -11.65
CA LEU A 796 -18.99 -31.35 -12.62
C LEU A 796 -20.39 -31.67 -13.13
N THR A 797 -21.26 -30.65 -13.11
CA THR A 797 -22.63 -30.74 -13.64
C THR A 797 -22.84 -29.69 -14.72
N GLU A 798 -23.32 -30.12 -15.90
CA GLU A 798 -23.64 -29.21 -17.00
C GLU A 798 -24.94 -28.44 -16.70
N ALA A 799 -24.92 -27.14 -16.96
CA ALA A 799 -26.05 -26.26 -16.97
C ALA A 799 -26.29 -25.75 -18.41
N GLU A 800 -27.46 -25.16 -18.69
CA GLU A 800 -27.89 -24.74 -20.04
C GLU A 800 -26.85 -23.88 -20.79
N ASN A 801 -26.12 -23.01 -20.09
CA ASN A 801 -25.09 -22.13 -20.66
C ASN A 801 -23.79 -22.11 -19.87
N GLY A 802 -23.51 -23.12 -19.03
CA GLY A 802 -22.37 -23.13 -18.16
C GLY A 802 -22.10 -24.46 -17.48
N VAL A 803 -21.26 -24.42 -16.45
CA VAL A 803 -20.85 -25.60 -15.65
C VAL A 803 -20.88 -25.24 -14.16
N SER A 804 -21.43 -26.15 -13.35
CA SER A 804 -21.32 -26.14 -11.89
C SER A 804 -20.24 -27.11 -11.44
N ALA A 805 -19.36 -26.68 -10.56
CA ALA A 805 -18.34 -27.49 -9.92
C ALA A 805 -18.60 -27.57 -8.43
N GLN A 806 -18.61 -28.78 -7.88
CA GLN A 806 -18.70 -29.04 -6.45
C GLN A 806 -17.49 -29.84 -6.01
N ALA A 807 -16.77 -29.32 -5.01
CA ALA A 807 -15.65 -29.99 -4.35
C ALA A 807 -16.04 -30.45 -2.96
N THR A 808 -15.48 -31.58 -2.49
CA THR A 808 -15.50 -32.00 -1.10
C THR A 808 -14.07 -32.24 -0.64
N LEU A 809 -13.65 -31.58 0.42
CA LEU A 809 -12.32 -31.74 1.00
C LEU A 809 -12.23 -33.07 1.74
N THR A 810 -11.15 -33.82 1.55
CA THR A 810 -10.94 -35.16 2.14
C THR A 810 -9.89 -35.16 3.24
N LYS A 811 -9.29 -34.01 3.55
CA LYS A 811 -8.30 -33.84 4.61
C LYS A 811 -8.32 -32.38 5.07
N SER A 812 -8.20 -32.19 6.38
CA SER A 812 -8.14 -30.85 6.99
C SER A 812 -6.74 -30.25 6.90
N ASP A 813 -6.68 -28.91 6.88
CA ASP A 813 -5.47 -28.09 7.05
C ASP A 813 -4.34 -28.41 6.06
N VAL A 814 -4.71 -28.82 4.83
CA VAL A 814 -3.80 -29.01 3.71
C VAL A 814 -4.21 -28.09 2.57
N ASP A 815 -3.25 -27.73 1.72
CA ASP A 815 -3.54 -26.93 0.53
C ASP A 815 -4.48 -27.69 -0.42
N THR A 816 -5.57 -27.03 -0.80
CA THR A 816 -6.59 -27.60 -1.68
C THR A 816 -6.91 -26.61 -2.80
N TYR A 817 -7.29 -27.15 -3.96
CA TYR A 817 -7.71 -26.35 -5.11
C TYR A 817 -8.66 -27.13 -6.02
N LEU A 818 -9.50 -26.38 -6.76
CA LEU A 818 -10.30 -26.91 -7.88
C LEU A 818 -10.45 -25.82 -8.95
N PHE A 819 -10.08 -26.15 -10.19
CA PHE A 819 -10.25 -25.30 -11.36
C PHE A 819 -11.05 -25.98 -12.46
N LEU A 820 -11.96 -25.24 -13.10
CA LEU A 820 -12.53 -25.57 -14.41
C LEU A 820 -11.50 -25.24 -15.47
N ASN A 821 -11.06 -26.22 -16.25
CA ASN A 821 -10.00 -26.08 -17.25
C ASN A 821 -10.58 -26.09 -18.66
N TYR A 822 -10.52 -24.95 -19.34
CA TYR A 822 -10.91 -24.78 -20.75
C TYR A 822 -9.67 -24.82 -21.61
N VAL A 823 -9.36 -26.03 -22.17
CA VAL A 823 -8.19 -26.23 -23.05
C VAL A 823 -8.60 -25.90 -24.47
N LYS A 824 -8.17 -24.76 -24.97
CA LYS A 824 -8.45 -24.27 -26.32
C LYS A 824 -7.44 -23.20 -26.72
N GLU A 825 -7.03 -23.21 -27.99
CA GLU A 825 -6.28 -22.09 -28.57
C GLU A 825 -7.17 -20.85 -28.68
N MET A 826 -6.69 -19.73 -28.13
CA MET A 826 -7.39 -18.46 -28.09
C MET A 826 -6.44 -17.31 -28.43
N ASP A 827 -6.94 -16.36 -29.22
CA ASP A 827 -6.33 -15.06 -29.43
C ASP A 827 -7.08 -14.01 -28.61
N LEU A 828 -6.46 -13.56 -27.54
CA LEU A 828 -6.94 -12.51 -26.66
C LEU A 828 -6.31 -11.14 -26.95
N SER A 829 -5.60 -10.98 -28.08
CA SER A 829 -4.98 -9.70 -28.47
C SER A 829 -6.04 -8.59 -28.52
N GLY A 830 -5.69 -7.45 -27.94
CA GLY A 830 -6.57 -6.30 -27.85
C GLY A 830 -7.70 -6.43 -26.83
N ALA A 831 -7.80 -7.54 -26.08
CA ALA A 831 -8.69 -7.61 -24.93
C ALA A 831 -8.17 -6.72 -23.79
N GLU A 832 -9.05 -5.89 -23.24
CA GLU A 832 -8.75 -5.09 -22.04
C GLU A 832 -9.30 -5.78 -20.79
N LEU A 833 -10.45 -6.47 -20.92
CA LEU A 833 -11.10 -7.19 -19.83
C LEU A 833 -11.53 -8.60 -20.28
N MET A 834 -11.52 -9.54 -19.34
CA MET A 834 -12.31 -10.78 -19.41
C MET A 834 -13.55 -10.61 -18.53
N SER A 835 -14.68 -11.19 -18.91
CA SER A 835 -15.86 -11.24 -18.04
C SER A 835 -16.51 -12.62 -18.08
N PHE A 836 -17.12 -12.99 -16.98
CA PHE A 836 -17.96 -14.20 -16.85
C PHE A 836 -18.98 -13.99 -15.74
N GLU A 837 -19.97 -14.86 -15.70
CA GLU A 837 -20.97 -14.85 -14.63
C GLU A 837 -20.73 -16.02 -13.69
N VAL A 838 -20.78 -15.75 -12.38
CA VAL A 838 -20.57 -16.73 -11.32
C VAL A 838 -21.75 -16.77 -10.36
N LYS A 839 -22.08 -17.95 -9.89
CA LYS A 839 -23.09 -18.20 -8.84
C LYS A 839 -22.55 -19.17 -7.81
N ILE A 840 -22.83 -18.91 -6.52
CA ILE A 840 -22.52 -19.80 -5.40
C ILE A 840 -23.75 -20.01 -4.53
N PRO A 841 -23.83 -21.14 -3.76
CA PRO A 841 -24.95 -21.41 -2.84
C PRO A 841 -25.05 -20.40 -1.69
N ASP A 842 -26.27 -20.05 -1.28
CA ASP A 842 -26.53 -19.11 -0.17
C ASP A 842 -25.92 -19.54 1.18
N SER A 843 -25.84 -20.85 1.40
CA SER A 843 -25.34 -21.42 2.64
C SER A 843 -23.81 -21.54 2.71
N GLN A 844 -23.11 -21.28 1.61
CA GLN A 844 -21.66 -21.44 1.56
C GLN A 844 -20.94 -20.32 2.34
N ARG A 845 -19.95 -20.71 3.15
CA ARG A 845 -19.17 -19.79 4.00
C ARG A 845 -17.66 -20.03 3.86
N THR A 846 -17.23 -20.44 2.69
CA THR A 846 -15.82 -20.73 2.40
C THR A 846 -15.04 -19.43 2.26
N PRO A 847 -14.08 -19.11 3.12
CA PRO A 847 -13.31 -17.87 3.09
C PRO A 847 -12.16 -17.98 2.08
N THR A 848 -12.50 -18.13 0.80
CA THR A 848 -11.56 -18.10 -0.33
C THR A 848 -12.17 -17.32 -1.47
N GLN A 849 -11.37 -16.99 -2.49
CA GLN A 849 -11.83 -16.25 -3.64
C GLN A 849 -11.74 -17.06 -4.94
N LEU A 850 -12.49 -16.60 -5.92
CA LEU A 850 -12.37 -17.10 -7.26
C LEU A 850 -11.11 -16.53 -7.93
N LEU A 851 -10.38 -17.40 -8.59
CA LEU A 851 -9.12 -17.12 -9.29
C LEU A 851 -9.29 -17.41 -10.77
N VAL A 852 -8.53 -16.72 -11.60
CA VAL A 852 -8.45 -17.00 -13.05
C VAL A 852 -6.99 -17.21 -13.43
N VAL A 853 -6.71 -18.26 -14.22
CA VAL A 853 -5.37 -18.55 -14.73
C VAL A 853 -5.42 -18.61 -16.25
N LEU A 854 -4.53 -17.90 -16.90
CA LEU A 854 -4.24 -18.04 -18.33
C LEU A 854 -2.93 -18.78 -18.51
N ARG A 855 -2.89 -19.72 -19.44
CA ARG A 855 -1.67 -20.42 -19.85
C ARG A 855 -1.44 -20.18 -21.33
N ASP A 856 -0.24 -19.70 -21.66
CA ASP A 856 0.17 -19.44 -23.04
C ASP A 856 0.88 -20.62 -23.73
N ALA A 857 1.37 -20.39 -24.93
CA ALA A 857 2.03 -21.41 -25.73
C ALA A 857 3.39 -21.88 -25.16
N ASP A 858 4.10 -21.00 -24.47
CA ASP A 858 5.38 -21.28 -23.83
C ASP A 858 5.23 -21.95 -22.44
N ALA A 859 3.97 -22.30 -22.12
CA ALA A 859 3.55 -22.90 -20.85
C ALA A 859 3.65 -21.96 -19.63
N GLY A 860 3.79 -20.66 -19.86
CA GLY A 860 3.65 -19.63 -18.83
C GLY A 860 2.25 -19.65 -18.24
N GLU A 861 2.14 -19.70 -16.91
CA GLU A 861 0.87 -19.64 -16.19
C GLU A 861 0.77 -18.29 -15.48
N TYR A 862 -0.27 -17.55 -15.77
CA TYR A 862 -0.52 -16.21 -15.26
C TYR A 862 -1.81 -16.18 -14.46
N LEU A 863 -1.73 -15.74 -13.21
CA LEU A 863 -2.81 -15.74 -12.24
C LEU A 863 -3.39 -14.33 -12.05
N ALA A 864 -4.72 -14.23 -12.04
CA ALA A 864 -5.44 -13.04 -11.63
C ALA A 864 -6.37 -13.35 -10.44
N HIS A 865 -6.35 -12.49 -9.43
CA HIS A 865 -7.26 -12.50 -8.30
C HIS A 865 -8.52 -11.71 -8.65
N THR A 866 -9.70 -12.33 -8.55
CA THR A 866 -10.96 -11.64 -8.87
C THR A 866 -11.50 -10.80 -7.72
N GLY A 867 -11.07 -11.07 -6.50
CA GLY A 867 -11.67 -10.50 -5.29
C GLY A 867 -13.09 -10.98 -4.98
N TYR A 868 -13.65 -11.88 -5.82
CA TYR A 868 -14.98 -12.43 -5.58
C TYR A 868 -14.89 -13.60 -4.59
N THR A 869 -15.47 -13.42 -3.40
CA THR A 869 -15.47 -14.46 -2.36
C THR A 869 -16.42 -15.62 -2.67
N LEU A 870 -16.00 -16.84 -2.38
CA LEU A 870 -16.85 -18.03 -2.46
C LEU A 870 -17.68 -18.25 -1.20
N GLY A 871 -17.59 -17.39 -0.20
CA GLY A 871 -18.33 -17.47 1.07
C GLY A 871 -19.29 -16.32 1.34
N GLY A 872 -19.46 -15.41 0.41
CA GLY A 872 -20.21 -14.19 0.60
C GLY A 872 -21.72 -14.39 0.81
N ARG A 873 -22.39 -13.29 1.15
CA ARG A 873 -23.86 -13.17 1.25
C ARG A 873 -24.44 -12.76 -0.10
N ASP A 874 -25.76 -12.77 -0.26
CA ASP A 874 -26.53 -12.46 -1.50
C ASP A 874 -26.28 -13.44 -2.65
N GLN A 875 -26.21 -14.66 -2.37
CA GLN A 875 -25.84 -15.75 -3.26
C GLN A 875 -27.07 -16.31 -4.02
N ASN A 876 -26.91 -17.37 -4.75
CA ASN A 876 -27.92 -18.02 -5.56
C ASN A 876 -28.41 -17.20 -6.79
N GLN A 877 -27.76 -16.08 -7.09
CA GLN A 877 -27.93 -15.33 -8.34
C GLN A 877 -26.61 -15.26 -9.11
N PHE A 878 -26.66 -15.30 -10.44
CA PHE A 878 -25.47 -15.06 -11.25
C PHE A 878 -25.06 -13.60 -11.15
N ARG A 879 -23.78 -13.40 -10.80
CA ARG A 879 -23.12 -12.09 -10.78
C ARG A 879 -22.08 -12.03 -11.87
N LYS A 880 -22.03 -10.93 -12.60
CA LYS A 880 -21.02 -10.68 -13.62
C LYS A 880 -19.73 -10.19 -12.97
N ILE A 881 -18.64 -10.91 -13.27
CA ILE A 881 -17.29 -10.61 -12.84
C ILE A 881 -16.50 -10.06 -14.02
N TYR A 882 -15.71 -9.04 -13.78
CA TYR A 882 -14.76 -8.50 -14.75
C TYR A 882 -13.36 -8.71 -14.23
N VAL A 883 -12.44 -9.13 -15.10
CA VAL A 883 -11.04 -9.38 -14.76
C VAL A 883 -10.17 -8.60 -15.76
N PRO A 884 -9.45 -7.56 -15.32
CA PRO A 884 -8.54 -6.84 -16.19
C PRO A 884 -7.44 -7.76 -16.72
N ILE A 885 -7.17 -7.73 -18.01
CA ILE A 885 -6.05 -8.51 -18.59
C ILE A 885 -4.73 -8.08 -17.97
N SER A 886 -4.61 -6.82 -17.60
CA SER A 886 -3.43 -6.28 -16.91
C SER A 886 -3.21 -6.82 -15.49
N SER A 887 -4.21 -7.48 -14.88
CA SER A 887 -4.10 -8.05 -13.54
C SER A 887 -3.49 -9.45 -13.50
N PHE A 888 -3.23 -10.05 -14.66
CA PHE A 888 -2.59 -11.36 -14.74
C PHE A 888 -1.08 -11.23 -14.51
N LEU A 889 -0.59 -11.86 -13.45
CA LEU A 889 0.82 -11.89 -13.07
C LEU A 889 1.37 -13.31 -13.21
N LEU A 890 2.64 -13.43 -13.61
CA LEU A 890 3.31 -14.73 -13.71
C LEU A 890 3.29 -15.44 -12.35
N ALA A 891 2.69 -16.62 -12.30
CA ALA A 891 2.58 -17.39 -11.08
C ALA A 891 3.94 -17.89 -10.57
N GLY A 892 4.14 -17.89 -9.25
CA GLY A 892 5.41 -18.30 -8.64
C GLY A 892 5.85 -19.74 -8.99
N TRP A 893 4.89 -20.61 -9.31
CA TRP A 893 5.15 -21.99 -9.75
C TRP A 893 5.41 -22.13 -11.25
N SER A 894 5.37 -21.03 -12.02
CA SER A 894 5.44 -21.07 -13.48
C SER A 894 6.86 -20.90 -14.02
N LYS A 895 7.11 -21.53 -15.19
CA LYS A 895 8.36 -21.45 -15.94
C LYS A 895 8.09 -20.82 -17.30
N ASP A 896 8.02 -19.51 -17.36
CA ASP A 896 7.91 -18.78 -18.62
C ASP A 896 9.26 -18.16 -18.99
N PRO A 897 9.89 -18.60 -20.11
CA PRO A 897 11.22 -18.08 -20.49
C PRO A 897 11.26 -16.58 -20.80
N ASN A 898 10.16 -16.00 -21.29
CA ASN A 898 10.07 -14.59 -21.65
C ASN A 898 9.42 -13.73 -20.55
N ALA A 899 8.85 -14.39 -19.50
CA ALA A 899 8.14 -13.77 -18.37
C ALA A 899 7.03 -12.77 -18.81
N ARG A 900 6.40 -13.03 -19.97
CA ARG A 900 5.40 -12.18 -20.58
C ARG A 900 4.20 -13.00 -21.06
N LEU A 901 3.00 -12.60 -20.67
CA LEU A 901 1.76 -13.20 -21.14
C LEU A 901 1.55 -12.93 -22.63
N ASP A 902 1.66 -13.99 -23.46
CA ASP A 902 1.49 -13.92 -24.91
C ASP A 902 0.02 -14.10 -25.30
N LEU A 903 -0.71 -12.95 -25.31
CA LEU A 903 -2.17 -12.92 -25.49
C LEU A 903 -2.67 -13.46 -26.84
N ASP A 904 -1.85 -13.46 -27.86
CA ASP A 904 -2.14 -14.02 -29.17
C ASP A 904 -2.06 -15.55 -29.23
N GLN A 905 -1.52 -16.19 -28.18
CA GLN A 905 -1.23 -17.62 -28.14
C GLN A 905 -1.68 -18.32 -26.84
N ILE A 906 -2.82 -17.93 -26.30
CA ILE A 906 -3.35 -18.58 -25.09
C ILE A 906 -3.81 -20.01 -25.43
N ARG A 907 -3.42 -20.98 -24.59
CA ARG A 907 -3.72 -22.42 -24.75
C ARG A 907 -4.77 -22.92 -23.76
N GLU A 908 -4.88 -22.29 -22.61
CA GLU A 908 -5.79 -22.74 -21.56
C GLU A 908 -6.28 -21.55 -20.72
N LEU A 909 -7.55 -21.59 -20.37
CA LEU A 909 -8.18 -20.73 -19.37
C LEU A 909 -8.65 -21.62 -18.23
N ARG A 910 -8.30 -21.25 -16.98
CA ARG A 910 -8.81 -21.91 -15.77
C ARG A 910 -9.58 -20.91 -14.92
N ILE A 911 -10.73 -21.32 -14.38
CA ILE A 911 -11.52 -20.54 -13.43
C ILE A 911 -11.83 -21.44 -12.25
N GLY A 912 -11.45 -21.02 -11.04
CA GLY A 912 -11.60 -21.83 -9.84
C GLY A 912 -11.03 -21.18 -8.60
N TRP A 913 -10.59 -21.97 -7.65
CA TRP A 913 -10.00 -21.51 -6.40
C TRP A 913 -8.79 -22.39 -6.03
N GLY A 914 -7.89 -21.86 -5.18
CA GLY A 914 -6.71 -22.57 -4.70
C GLY A 914 -6.08 -21.87 -3.52
N GLY A 915 -5.07 -22.51 -2.90
CA GLY A 915 -4.44 -21.98 -1.68
C GLY A 915 -5.37 -21.98 -0.47
N TYR A 916 -6.36 -22.87 -0.45
CA TYR A 916 -7.35 -22.97 0.62
C TYR A 916 -7.08 -24.16 1.54
N TYR A 917 -7.01 -23.88 2.84
CA TYR A 917 -6.73 -24.83 3.93
C TYR A 917 -8.00 -25.09 4.74
N GLY A 918 -9.01 -25.71 4.11
CA GLY A 918 -10.30 -25.99 4.71
C GLY A 918 -10.32 -27.25 5.58
N GLN A 919 -11.53 -27.71 5.95
CA GLN A 919 -11.76 -28.85 6.82
C GLN A 919 -12.22 -30.07 6.03
N GLU A 920 -11.86 -31.27 6.50
CA GLU A 920 -12.38 -32.52 5.96
C GLU A 920 -13.92 -32.56 6.00
N GLY A 921 -14.54 -32.93 4.88
CA GLY A 921 -15.98 -32.92 4.69
C GLY A 921 -16.59 -31.58 4.29
N GLU A 922 -15.83 -30.50 4.28
CA GLU A 922 -16.29 -29.22 3.76
C GLU A 922 -16.54 -29.31 2.26
N THR A 923 -17.62 -28.62 1.80
CA THR A 923 -17.99 -28.55 0.38
C THR A 923 -17.85 -27.12 -0.12
N VAL A 924 -17.22 -26.99 -1.30
CA VAL A 924 -17.09 -25.71 -2.02
C VAL A 924 -17.73 -25.87 -3.40
N GLU A 925 -18.75 -25.07 -3.68
CA GLU A 925 -19.52 -25.10 -4.94
C GLU A 925 -19.52 -23.74 -5.60
N PHE A 926 -19.39 -23.74 -6.93
CA PHE A 926 -19.58 -22.57 -7.76
C PHE A 926 -20.03 -22.94 -9.17
N SER A 927 -20.78 -22.06 -9.83
CA SER A 927 -21.19 -22.22 -11.22
C SER A 927 -20.65 -21.06 -12.06
N VAL A 928 -20.19 -21.34 -13.28
CA VAL A 928 -19.66 -20.35 -14.22
C VAL A 928 -20.38 -20.42 -15.56
N GLN A 929 -20.73 -19.26 -16.13
CA GLN A 929 -21.32 -19.15 -17.47
C GLN A 929 -20.91 -17.85 -18.19
N ASN A 930 -21.26 -17.72 -19.47
CA ASN A 930 -21.16 -16.48 -20.27
C ASN A 930 -19.77 -15.83 -20.28
N ILE A 931 -18.72 -16.66 -20.51
CA ILE A 931 -17.35 -16.17 -20.56
C ILE A 931 -17.14 -15.36 -21.85
N SER A 932 -16.63 -14.14 -21.72
CA SER A 932 -16.44 -13.19 -22.82
C SER A 932 -15.17 -12.36 -22.60
N ILE A 933 -14.67 -11.76 -23.67
CA ILE A 933 -13.66 -10.69 -23.61
C ILE A 933 -14.29 -9.37 -24.05
N LEU A 934 -13.74 -8.27 -23.52
CA LEU A 934 -14.12 -6.91 -23.87
C LEU A 934 -12.90 -6.23 -24.49
N LYS A 935 -13.09 -5.69 -25.71
CA LYS A 935 -12.04 -5.04 -26.52
C LYS A 935 -12.34 -3.56 -26.71
#